data_fbfa2f81569b3a8796cf23bc627e7cbb
#
_entry.id   fbfa2f81569b3a8796cf23bc627e7cbb
#
_cell.length_a   1.000
_cell.length_b   1.000
_cell.length_c   1.000
_cell.angle_alpha   90.00
_cell.angle_beta   90.00
_cell.angle_gamma   90.00
#
_symmetry.space_group_name_H-M   'P 1'
#
loop_
_entity.id
_entity.type
_entity.pdbx_description
1 polymer ?
#
loop_
_entity_poly.entity_id
_entity_poly.type
_entity_poly.pdbx_seq_one_letter_code
_entity_poly.pdbx_strand_id
1 'polypeptide(L)'
;MKFNKITALILLLAMLVSTACGCFNRKDDPDTDNVTPDTDTEEKSSLVLHYSLDEADGNLAKESVSGKDYTINYVFNEQNADTLFKEPNDPLKRTGVKGNALYMDGFSNNIVNKDFIAPESAITMSAWVAPRVFENIVQYDGASDAAGHTRMTSILNKGDIEMCEGFLLGYGRLGLWGIQLALHSEETGEDFVVGFYDPINALPLYEWSHVAVTFDGKSGYIALFYNGEVAYEALIPELVSTSIIYTEEPLRVGCYVSPQIEFGIKRQMISGLLDEVSIYSSSLTPKEIREIYADTDSEGEHPYLDWNDIALDSSVYEGDRYRPQYHALPPAVWMNEPHSPFYYNGMYHVFYQHNPAGPYWSQIRWGHIVSKDMIHWEYVKDAVVPTAGICPEGIWTGGACIGPDGTPWLAITAGTNLYGNANHGGQNVAFAHAADPSDPYLTDWVVEDTLVITQPNDNTQGEREQFRDPFVWYDDGVYYMMVSTSIPGAGGSAVIYTSENMREWEHRGYLYQCDYNRYPEQGAHWECVVMLPISTKDGSQTKYILFDCPQYTVDGYIVDCYYWIGTFDKTTCRFIADDDQPKLFDLGRGVFTGQNGYCFLTEEDIAAGKTEYEQGRTVIYAIAQGKDAGTAQNYTAGWAHNFAIPLELWLSDDGTEVIREPIKELESLREETLYSYSGEGKSADEINSEISDIRGDMLEIRATIVLDPTNPDYSAGICVRYNPNTVDGKTEKTEIIFSNNGVWVERNQSSLLDYVNRQPSYTWGNVKTEYEVIILIDRSMLEVYVDGVMSFTTRIYPKYGDSDYLAVFDNNANIKFTEFTVYRMGSAYSDTVTPAYYGNVGNLGD
;
A
#
# COMPACT_ATOMS: atom_id res chain seq x y z
N MET A 1 -29.26 -28.90 5.29
CA MET A 1 -29.93 -27.88 6.11
C MET A 1 -30.75 -27.00 5.18
N LYS A 2 -32.02 -26.80 5.48
CA LYS A 2 -32.95 -26.05 4.63
C LYS A 2 -32.76 -24.56 4.95
N PHE A 3 -32.02 -23.83 4.17
CA PHE A 3 -32.01 -22.37 4.23
C PHE A 3 -33.18 -21.80 3.40
N ASN A 4 -33.90 -20.91 4.04
CA ASN A 4 -35.21 -20.47 3.62
C ASN A 4 -35.18 -19.49 2.43
N LYS A 5 -36.12 -19.65 1.55
CA LYS A 5 -36.47 -18.79 0.41
C LYS A 5 -36.91 -17.35 0.78
N ILE A 6 -36.90 -16.99 2.07
CA ILE A 6 -37.40 -15.70 2.57
C ILE A 6 -36.36 -14.58 2.37
N THR A 7 -35.04 -14.88 2.53
CA THR A 7 -33.98 -13.88 2.38
C THR A 7 -33.85 -13.34 0.94
N ALA A 8 -34.08 -14.20 -0.05
CA ALA A 8 -34.07 -13.78 -1.45
C ALA A 8 -35.29 -12.90 -1.85
N LEU A 9 -36.39 -12.96 -1.07
CA LEU A 9 -37.59 -12.19 -1.35
C LEU A 9 -37.47 -10.74 -0.83
N ILE A 10 -36.75 -10.52 0.26
CA ILE A 10 -36.55 -9.17 0.86
C ILE A 10 -35.62 -8.32 -0.01
N LEU A 11 -34.55 -8.89 -0.56
CA LEU A 11 -33.69 -8.20 -1.54
C LEU A 11 -34.43 -7.88 -2.85
N LEU A 12 -35.34 -8.73 -3.29
CA LEU A 12 -36.13 -8.48 -4.51
C LEU A 12 -37.23 -7.40 -4.29
N LEU A 13 -37.77 -7.26 -3.08
CA LEU A 13 -38.72 -6.20 -2.74
C LEU A 13 -38.07 -4.82 -2.63
N ALA A 14 -36.86 -4.74 -2.13
CA ALA A 14 -36.10 -3.47 -2.09
C ALA A 14 -35.75 -2.95 -3.50
N MET A 15 -35.52 -3.84 -4.47
CA MET A 15 -35.30 -3.45 -5.87
C MET A 15 -36.58 -3.15 -6.68
N LEU A 16 -37.75 -3.60 -6.24
CA LEU A 16 -39.02 -3.38 -6.93
C LEU A 16 -39.77 -2.11 -6.50
N VAL A 17 -39.40 -1.50 -5.36
CA VAL A 17 -40.04 -0.26 -4.87
C VAL A 17 -39.45 1.00 -5.52
N SER A 18 -38.30 0.93 -6.16
CA SER A 18 -37.66 2.07 -6.86
C SER A 18 -38.32 2.50 -8.17
N THR A 19 -39.37 1.83 -8.64
CA THR A 19 -40.05 2.15 -9.93
C THR A 19 -41.46 2.70 -9.82
N ALA A 20 -41.98 3.00 -8.63
CA ALA A 20 -43.32 3.55 -8.46
C ALA A 20 -43.32 4.83 -7.59
N CYS A 21 -42.69 5.89 -8.05
CA CYS A 21 -42.84 7.23 -7.47
C CYS A 21 -43.96 7.98 -8.23
N GLY A 22 -45.16 7.88 -7.75
CA GLY A 22 -46.31 8.67 -8.15
C GLY A 22 -46.68 9.66 -7.07
N CYS A 23 -46.72 10.92 -7.47
CA CYS A 23 -47.02 12.09 -6.65
C CYS A 23 -48.25 11.92 -5.73
N PHE A 24 -48.10 12.19 -4.45
CA PHE A 24 -49.24 12.50 -3.59
C PHE A 24 -49.14 13.93 -3.06
N ASN A 25 -50.15 14.71 -3.43
CA ASN A 25 -50.36 16.06 -2.93
C ASN A 25 -50.78 16.05 -1.45
N ARG A 26 -50.06 16.80 -0.61
CA ARG A 26 -50.51 17.17 0.72
C ARG A 26 -51.69 18.16 0.64
N LYS A 27 -52.74 17.85 1.34
CA LYS A 27 -53.75 18.83 1.78
C LYS A 27 -53.49 19.13 3.26
N ASP A 28 -53.34 20.42 3.52
CA ASP A 28 -53.34 21.00 4.84
C ASP A 28 -54.74 20.88 5.50
N ASP A 29 -54.77 20.60 6.80
CA ASP A 29 -55.89 20.92 7.64
C ASP A 29 -55.47 21.24 9.08
N PRO A 30 -56.08 22.24 9.73
CA PRO A 30 -55.51 22.95 10.84
C PRO A 30 -56.01 22.51 12.21
N ASP A 31 -55.22 22.87 13.26
CA ASP A 31 -55.52 23.16 14.64
C ASP A 31 -56.57 22.30 15.37
N THR A 32 -56.14 21.58 16.41
CA THR A 32 -56.86 21.49 17.68
C THR A 32 -55.89 21.59 18.86
N ASP A 33 -56.04 22.72 19.55
CA ASP A 33 -55.49 23.01 20.86
C ASP A 33 -56.08 22.17 21.99
N ASN A 34 -55.28 21.99 23.06
CA ASN A 34 -55.60 21.74 24.45
C ASN A 34 -55.89 20.30 24.90
N VAL A 35 -54.85 19.71 25.49
CA VAL A 35 -54.98 19.19 26.89
C VAL A 35 -53.57 19.18 27.53
N THR A 36 -53.37 19.99 28.53
CA THR A 36 -52.31 19.85 29.50
C THR A 36 -52.72 18.76 30.51
N PRO A 37 -51.80 17.91 30.93
CA PRO A 37 -51.59 17.64 32.31
C PRO A 37 -50.16 17.92 32.75
N ASP A 38 -50.09 18.70 33.72
CA ASP A 38 -48.99 18.96 34.63
C ASP A 38 -48.61 17.66 35.35
N THR A 39 -47.41 17.18 35.16
CA THR A 39 -46.63 16.40 36.12
C THR A 39 -45.17 16.56 35.79
N ASP A 40 -44.43 17.32 36.59
CA ASP A 40 -42.99 17.30 36.72
C ASP A 40 -42.49 15.85 36.98
N THR A 41 -42.22 15.10 35.95
CA THR A 41 -41.25 14.03 35.95
C THR A 41 -40.06 14.57 35.17
N GLU A 42 -38.92 14.74 35.81
CA GLU A 42 -37.66 14.89 35.09
C GLU A 42 -37.59 13.77 34.01
N GLU A 43 -37.80 14.12 32.76
CA GLU A 43 -37.53 13.21 31.64
C GLU A 43 -36.07 12.84 31.75
N LYS A 44 -35.77 11.63 32.19
CA LYS A 44 -34.43 11.06 32.11
C LYS A 44 -34.03 11.11 30.66
N SER A 45 -32.97 11.84 30.33
CA SER A 45 -32.37 11.82 29.00
C SER A 45 -32.21 10.39 28.49
N SER A 46 -32.64 10.09 27.29
CA SER A 46 -32.47 8.78 26.66
C SER A 46 -31.02 8.53 26.20
N LEU A 47 -30.14 9.53 26.28
CA LEU A 47 -28.72 9.40 26.02
C LEU A 47 -28.07 8.43 27.01
N VAL A 48 -27.46 7.37 26.51
CA VAL A 48 -26.83 6.31 27.33
C VAL A 48 -25.33 6.15 27.08
N LEU A 49 -24.81 6.78 26.04
CA LEU A 49 -23.40 6.84 25.74
C LEU A 49 -23.08 8.11 24.90
N HIS A 50 -22.00 8.79 25.26
CA HIS A 50 -21.50 9.89 24.46
C HIS A 50 -19.99 10.07 24.62
N TYR A 51 -19.27 10.00 23.49
CA TYR A 51 -17.88 10.37 23.35
C TYR A 51 -17.83 11.64 22.49
N SER A 52 -17.49 12.77 23.10
CA SER A 52 -17.26 14.03 22.33
C SER A 52 -15.92 14.01 21.60
N LEU A 53 -14.95 13.24 22.10
CA LEU A 53 -13.59 13.12 21.58
C LEU A 53 -12.78 14.43 21.62
N ASP A 54 -13.20 15.38 22.42
CA ASP A 54 -12.63 16.73 22.60
C ASP A 54 -11.35 16.78 23.45
N GLU A 55 -10.93 15.64 24.06
CA GLU A 55 -9.76 15.63 24.90
C GLU A 55 -8.55 16.19 24.13
N ALA A 56 -7.88 17.16 24.77
CA ALA A 56 -6.77 17.85 24.11
C ALA A 56 -5.52 16.97 23.97
N ASP A 57 -5.31 16.04 24.90
CA ASP A 57 -4.07 15.27 25.01
C ASP A 57 -4.32 13.82 25.40
N GLY A 58 -3.41 12.96 25.02
CA GLY A 58 -3.27 11.59 25.52
C GLY A 58 -4.11 10.54 24.78
N ASN A 59 -4.05 9.34 25.29
CA ASN A 59 -4.68 8.14 24.75
C ASN A 59 -5.97 7.74 25.50
N LEU A 60 -6.68 8.72 26.06
CA LEU A 60 -7.94 8.50 26.75
C LEU A 60 -9.11 9.13 25.98
N ALA A 61 -10.24 8.45 25.99
CA ALA A 61 -11.52 8.96 25.55
C ALA A 61 -12.50 8.93 26.73
N LYS A 62 -13.08 10.08 27.06
CA LYS A 62 -14.03 10.22 28.16
C LYS A 62 -15.44 9.92 27.67
N GLU A 63 -16.07 8.95 28.32
CA GLU A 63 -17.50 8.70 28.14
C GLU A 63 -18.29 9.61 29.10
N SER A 64 -19.00 10.60 28.54
CA SER A 64 -19.55 11.71 29.31
C SER A 64 -20.76 11.32 30.16
N VAL A 65 -21.57 10.30 29.80
CA VAL A 65 -22.75 9.87 30.53
C VAL A 65 -22.37 9.13 31.82
N SER A 66 -21.42 8.20 31.74
CA SER A 66 -20.91 7.47 32.91
C SER A 66 -19.83 8.23 33.67
N GLY A 67 -19.18 9.20 32.99
CA GLY A 67 -18.04 9.96 33.52
C GLY A 67 -16.75 9.16 33.58
N LYS A 68 -16.67 8.02 32.91
CA LYS A 68 -15.49 7.15 32.88
C LYS A 68 -14.58 7.47 31.69
N ASP A 69 -13.29 7.23 31.90
CA ASP A 69 -12.28 7.31 30.86
C ASP A 69 -11.97 5.90 30.33
N TYR A 70 -11.82 5.76 29.02
CA TYR A 70 -11.44 4.53 28.34
C TYR A 70 -10.16 4.76 27.55
N THR A 71 -9.25 3.80 27.59
CA THR A 71 -8.00 3.86 26.84
C THR A 71 -8.28 3.69 25.34
N ILE A 72 -7.70 4.57 24.54
CA ILE A 72 -7.62 4.40 23.10
C ILE A 72 -6.46 3.44 22.86
N ASN A 73 -6.76 2.24 22.38
CA ASN A 73 -5.73 1.32 21.92
C ASN A 73 -5.06 1.92 20.69
N TYR A 74 -3.74 1.83 20.63
CA TYR A 74 -2.97 2.38 19.52
C TYR A 74 -1.60 1.71 19.47
N VAL A 75 -1.21 1.12 18.35
CA VAL A 75 0.01 0.33 18.26
C VAL A 75 1.27 1.11 18.67
N PHE A 76 1.33 2.38 18.36
CA PHE A 76 2.46 3.23 18.71
C PHE A 76 2.51 3.63 20.20
N ASN A 77 1.43 3.45 20.95
CA ASN A 77 1.40 3.62 22.40
C ASN A 77 1.72 2.33 23.16
N GLU A 78 1.56 1.18 22.53
CA GLU A 78 1.80 -0.13 23.14
C GLU A 78 3.28 -0.54 23.12
N GLN A 79 4.11 0.32 22.60
CA GLN A 79 5.53 0.06 22.41
C GLN A 79 6.23 0.06 23.74
N ASN A 80 6.79 -1.08 24.07
CA ASN A 80 7.63 -1.27 25.26
C ASN A 80 9.12 -1.06 24.92
N ALA A 81 9.99 -1.26 25.91
CA ALA A 81 11.44 -1.12 25.76
C ALA A 81 12.06 -2.02 24.66
N ASP A 82 11.35 -3.07 24.23
CA ASP A 82 11.79 -3.97 23.16
C ASP A 82 11.41 -3.45 21.77
N THR A 83 10.53 -2.46 21.67
CA THR A 83 10.17 -1.76 20.45
C THR A 83 10.97 -0.47 20.35
N LEU A 84 11.41 -0.16 19.16
CA LEU A 84 12.46 0.82 18.89
C LEU A 84 11.92 2.24 18.66
N PHE A 85 10.67 2.49 19.06
CA PHE A 85 9.96 3.70 18.75
C PHE A 85 9.81 4.59 19.98
N LYS A 86 9.80 5.89 19.78
CA LYS A 86 9.35 6.83 20.80
C LYS A 86 7.82 6.86 20.83
N GLU A 87 7.26 7.19 21.98
CA GLU A 87 5.85 7.56 22.03
C GLU A 87 5.60 8.74 21.11
N PRO A 88 4.60 8.68 20.22
CA PRO A 88 4.27 9.79 19.35
C PRO A 88 3.82 10.99 20.19
N ASN A 89 4.19 12.19 19.75
CA ASN A 89 3.70 13.43 20.35
C ASN A 89 2.25 13.66 19.90
N ASP A 90 1.32 12.93 20.51
CA ASP A 90 -0.13 13.05 20.35
C ASP A 90 -0.66 13.19 18.90
N PRO A 91 -0.45 12.23 18.02
CA PRO A 91 -0.96 12.29 16.67
C PRO A 91 -2.45 11.92 16.55
N LEU A 92 -3.12 11.58 17.66
CA LEU A 92 -4.49 11.06 17.63
C LEU A 92 -5.56 12.15 17.58
N LYS A 93 -5.23 13.39 17.88
CA LYS A 93 -6.19 14.51 17.90
C LYS A 93 -6.06 15.39 16.67
N ARG A 94 -7.20 15.75 16.10
CA ARG A 94 -7.34 16.63 14.94
C ARG A 94 -8.49 17.59 15.18
N THR A 95 -8.58 18.64 14.39
CA THR A 95 -9.75 19.52 14.40
C THR A 95 -11.00 18.73 14.04
N GLY A 96 -12.02 18.76 14.89
CA GLY A 96 -13.31 18.09 14.74
C GLY A 96 -14.37 19.01 14.16
N VAL A 97 -15.57 18.48 14.06
CA VAL A 97 -16.78 19.25 13.78
C VAL A 97 -17.09 20.16 14.97
N LYS A 98 -16.86 19.66 16.17
CA LYS A 98 -17.01 20.38 17.42
C LYS A 98 -15.79 20.14 18.30
N GLY A 99 -14.90 21.11 18.40
CA GLY A 99 -13.65 20.97 19.16
C GLY A 99 -12.64 20.09 18.46
N ASN A 100 -12.28 18.95 19.08
CA ASN A 100 -11.36 17.98 18.53
C ASN A 100 -12.10 16.73 18.04
N ALA A 101 -11.49 16.03 17.11
CA ALA A 101 -11.88 14.70 16.63
C ALA A 101 -10.79 13.67 16.93
N LEU A 102 -11.17 12.40 16.97
CA LEU A 102 -10.23 11.29 17.06
C LEU A 102 -9.80 10.84 15.67
N TYR A 103 -8.49 10.90 15.43
CA TYR A 103 -7.86 10.28 14.27
C TYR A 103 -7.87 8.76 14.42
N MET A 104 -8.32 8.07 13.37
CA MET A 104 -8.38 6.63 13.25
C MET A 104 -7.43 6.18 12.13
N ASP A 105 -6.43 5.36 12.49
CA ASP A 105 -5.34 4.98 11.60
C ASP A 105 -5.71 3.91 10.54
N GLY A 106 -6.81 3.21 10.73
CA GLY A 106 -7.31 2.19 9.83
C GLY A 106 -6.87 0.77 10.17
N PHE A 107 -5.98 0.57 11.18
CA PHE A 107 -5.46 -0.75 11.48
C PHE A 107 -5.19 -1.04 12.95
N SER A 108 -5.05 -0.04 13.80
CA SER A 108 -4.64 -0.30 15.18
C SER A 108 -5.48 0.39 16.26
N ASN A 109 -5.88 1.65 16.07
CA ASN A 109 -6.51 2.39 17.14
C ASN A 109 -8.04 2.15 17.23
N ASN A 110 -8.51 2.03 18.45
CA ASN A 110 -9.93 1.84 18.76
C ASN A 110 -10.20 2.08 20.25
N ILE A 111 -11.49 2.23 20.61
CA ILE A 111 -11.93 2.32 21.99
C ILE A 111 -12.75 1.07 22.32
N VAL A 112 -12.48 0.46 23.49
CA VAL A 112 -13.20 -0.72 23.98
C VAL A 112 -13.90 -0.38 25.30
N ASN A 113 -15.23 -0.28 25.28
CA ASN A 113 -16.06 -0.01 26.45
C ASN A 113 -16.71 -1.30 26.96
N LYS A 114 -16.15 -1.86 28.02
CA LYS A 114 -16.60 -3.10 28.65
C LYS A 114 -17.83 -2.92 29.55
N ASP A 115 -18.16 -1.70 29.90
CA ASP A 115 -19.20 -1.37 30.87
C ASP A 115 -20.55 -1.04 30.20
N PHE A 116 -20.54 -0.81 28.86
CA PHE A 116 -21.74 -0.44 28.14
C PHE A 116 -22.73 -1.61 27.99
N ILE A 117 -23.98 -1.35 28.38
CA ILE A 117 -25.10 -2.26 28.18
C ILE A 117 -26.00 -1.71 27.10
N ALA A 118 -26.19 -2.47 26.03
CA ALA A 118 -27.00 -2.05 24.89
C ALA A 118 -28.49 -2.02 25.23
N PRO A 119 -29.25 -1.02 24.72
CA PRO A 119 -30.69 -1.07 24.70
C PRO A 119 -31.18 -2.24 23.84
N GLU A 120 -32.24 -2.93 24.31
CA GLU A 120 -32.72 -4.13 23.61
C GLU A 120 -33.83 -3.83 22.60
N SER A 121 -34.80 -2.99 22.94
CA SER A 121 -36.04 -2.84 22.15
C SER A 121 -36.07 -1.60 21.25
N ALA A 122 -35.30 -0.58 21.58
CA ALA A 122 -35.19 0.64 20.78
C ALA A 122 -33.82 1.25 20.99
N ILE A 123 -33.22 1.75 19.90
CA ILE A 123 -31.91 2.37 19.93
C ILE A 123 -31.80 3.47 18.85
N THR A 124 -31.09 4.53 19.19
CA THR A 124 -30.58 5.47 18.19
C THR A 124 -29.07 5.57 18.36
N MET A 125 -28.35 5.55 17.25
CA MET A 125 -26.91 5.75 17.16
C MET A 125 -26.60 6.91 16.23
N SER A 126 -25.61 7.71 16.60
CA SER A 126 -25.23 8.91 15.85
C SER A 126 -23.72 9.10 15.95
N ALA A 127 -23.08 9.54 14.86
CA ALA A 127 -21.67 9.91 14.80
C ALA A 127 -21.40 10.87 13.65
N TRP A 128 -20.37 11.68 13.80
CA TRP A 128 -19.70 12.35 12.69
C TRP A 128 -18.49 11.52 12.22
N VAL A 129 -18.36 11.36 10.93
CA VAL A 129 -17.28 10.60 10.32
C VAL A 129 -16.75 11.27 9.07
N ALA A 130 -15.42 11.32 8.93
CA ALA A 130 -14.74 11.74 7.72
C ALA A 130 -13.82 10.62 7.26
N PRO A 131 -14.24 9.76 6.32
CA PRO A 131 -13.43 8.65 5.84
C PRO A 131 -12.23 9.13 5.04
N ARG A 132 -11.07 8.53 5.26
CA ARG A 132 -9.90 8.64 4.39
C ARG A 132 -9.84 7.51 3.38
N VAL A 133 -10.33 6.35 3.78
CA VAL A 133 -10.35 5.12 2.97
C VAL A 133 -11.66 4.39 3.20
N PHE A 134 -12.20 3.82 2.13
CA PHE A 134 -13.31 2.88 2.24
C PHE A 134 -12.81 1.46 2.44
N GLU A 135 -13.59 0.61 3.09
CA GLU A 135 -13.30 -0.82 3.12
C GLU A 135 -13.32 -1.38 1.71
N ASN A 136 -12.20 -1.90 1.28
CA ASN A 136 -12.03 -2.49 -0.02
C ASN A 136 -11.78 -3.99 0.18
N ILE A 137 -12.85 -4.76 0.20
CA ILE A 137 -12.72 -6.21 0.38
C ILE A 137 -12.16 -6.79 -0.89
N VAL A 138 -10.97 -7.32 -0.73
CA VAL A 138 -10.20 -7.89 -1.81
C VAL A 138 -10.72 -9.27 -2.19
N GLN A 139 -10.44 -9.59 -3.41
CA GLN A 139 -10.54 -10.79 -4.24
C GLN A 139 -10.96 -12.13 -3.62
N TYR A 140 -10.71 -12.39 -2.35
CA TYR A 140 -10.80 -13.76 -1.83
C TYR A 140 -12.09 -14.11 -1.08
N ASP A 141 -12.83 -13.12 -0.55
CA ASP A 141 -13.93 -13.40 0.36
C ASP A 141 -15.32 -12.89 -0.08
N GLY A 142 -15.42 -12.23 -1.19
CA GLY A 142 -16.67 -11.58 -1.59
C GLY A 142 -16.98 -10.31 -0.76
N ALA A 143 -17.84 -9.47 -1.29
CA ALA A 143 -18.24 -8.22 -0.63
C ALA A 143 -19.26 -8.42 0.52
N SER A 144 -19.57 -9.65 0.85
CA SER A 144 -20.56 -10.01 1.87
C SER A 144 -20.08 -11.20 2.70
N ASP A 145 -20.60 -11.29 3.92
CA ASP A 145 -20.44 -12.47 4.76
C ASP A 145 -21.13 -13.72 4.20
N ALA A 146 -20.99 -14.86 4.87
CA ALA A 146 -21.60 -16.13 4.46
C ALA A 146 -23.14 -16.08 4.42
N ALA A 147 -23.77 -15.10 5.09
CA ALA A 147 -25.21 -14.85 5.09
C ALA A 147 -25.63 -13.84 4.01
N GLY A 148 -24.70 -13.21 3.31
CA GLY A 148 -24.94 -12.24 2.23
C GLY A 148 -25.02 -10.79 2.71
N HIS A 149 -24.58 -10.47 3.94
CA HIS A 149 -24.55 -9.11 4.44
C HIS A 149 -23.26 -8.42 3.96
N THR A 150 -23.37 -7.13 3.68
CA THR A 150 -22.21 -6.31 3.31
C THR A 150 -21.25 -6.21 4.50
N ARG A 151 -19.98 -6.54 4.28
CA ARG A 151 -18.93 -6.28 5.28
C ARG A 151 -18.68 -4.79 5.37
N MET A 152 -18.53 -4.29 6.58
CA MET A 152 -18.37 -2.86 6.84
C MET A 152 -17.23 -2.61 7.82
N THR A 153 -16.56 -1.50 7.63
CA THR A 153 -15.74 -0.82 8.62
C THR A 153 -16.64 -0.30 9.74
N SER A 154 -16.24 -0.55 10.98
CA SER A 154 -17.11 -0.32 12.15
C SER A 154 -16.93 1.07 12.74
N ILE A 155 -17.95 1.90 12.71
CA ILE A 155 -18.06 3.12 13.53
C ILE A 155 -18.37 2.71 14.96
N LEU A 156 -19.45 1.95 15.14
CA LEU A 156 -19.91 1.40 16.43
C LEU A 156 -20.24 -0.07 16.23
N ASN A 157 -19.69 -0.92 17.08
CA ASN A 157 -20.01 -2.34 17.08
C ASN A 157 -20.18 -2.89 18.51
N LYS A 158 -21.18 -3.70 18.70
CA LYS A 158 -21.35 -4.52 19.90
C LYS A 158 -21.90 -5.87 19.48
N GLY A 159 -21.09 -6.92 19.65
CA GLY A 159 -21.42 -8.28 19.25
C GLY A 159 -20.94 -8.67 17.85
N ASP A 160 -21.02 -9.95 17.55
CA ASP A 160 -20.62 -10.53 16.28
C ASP A 160 -21.86 -10.78 15.40
N ILE A 161 -22.00 -9.95 14.35
CA ILE A 161 -23.14 -10.04 13.44
C ILE A 161 -23.15 -11.39 12.69
N GLU A 162 -21.98 -11.96 12.38
CA GLU A 162 -21.90 -13.28 11.73
C GLU A 162 -22.37 -14.42 12.66
N MET A 163 -22.25 -14.20 13.97
CA MET A 163 -22.77 -15.10 15.01
C MET A 163 -24.21 -14.77 15.45
N CYS A 164 -24.85 -13.81 14.77
CA CYS A 164 -26.19 -13.32 15.09
C CYS A 164 -26.27 -12.66 16.48
N GLU A 165 -25.35 -11.75 16.78
CA GLU A 165 -25.28 -11.02 18.05
C GLU A 165 -25.14 -9.51 17.85
N GLY A 166 -25.93 -8.71 18.56
CA GLY A 166 -25.77 -7.28 18.74
C GLY A 166 -26.04 -6.43 17.50
N PHE A 167 -25.16 -5.44 17.24
CA PHE A 167 -25.32 -4.46 16.17
C PHE A 167 -23.99 -3.95 15.61
N LEU A 168 -24.04 -3.41 14.39
CA LEU A 168 -22.93 -2.76 13.71
C LEU A 168 -23.45 -1.54 12.93
N LEU A 169 -23.02 -0.33 13.30
CA LEU A 169 -23.11 0.89 12.48
C LEU A 169 -21.76 1.09 11.79
N GLY A 170 -21.75 1.25 10.48
CA GLY A 170 -20.50 1.38 9.77
C GLY A 170 -20.66 1.75 8.31
N TYR A 171 -19.56 1.70 7.58
CA TYR A 171 -19.52 1.93 6.13
C TYR A 171 -18.64 0.89 5.44
N GLY A 172 -18.96 0.61 4.22
CA GLY A 172 -18.24 -0.34 3.39
C GLY A 172 -17.69 0.30 2.14
N ARG A 173 -17.62 -0.50 1.10
CA ARG A 173 -17.07 -0.15 -0.20
C ARG A 173 -17.77 1.07 -0.79
N LEU A 174 -16.96 1.99 -1.37
CA LEU A 174 -17.43 3.20 -2.07
C LEU A 174 -18.32 4.11 -1.21
N GLY A 175 -18.14 4.06 0.13
CA GLY A 175 -18.91 4.90 1.04
C GLY A 175 -20.33 4.42 1.34
N LEU A 176 -20.72 3.22 0.91
CA LEU A 176 -22.00 2.63 1.31
C LEU A 176 -22.03 2.49 2.82
N TRP A 177 -22.93 3.16 3.50
CA TRP A 177 -23.03 3.14 4.96
C TRP A 177 -24.41 2.66 5.44
N GLY A 178 -24.47 2.20 6.68
CA GLY A 178 -25.72 1.70 7.24
C GLY A 178 -25.55 0.97 8.55
N ILE A 179 -26.57 0.19 8.89
CA ILE A 179 -26.69 -0.57 10.12
C ILE A 179 -26.93 -2.05 9.82
N GLN A 180 -26.35 -2.90 10.65
CA GLN A 180 -26.70 -4.31 10.75
C GLN A 180 -27.14 -4.61 12.17
N LEU A 181 -28.25 -5.35 12.30
CA LEU A 181 -28.89 -5.71 13.58
C LEU A 181 -29.10 -7.22 13.63
N ALA A 182 -28.68 -7.84 14.72
CA ALA A 182 -29.07 -9.19 15.06
C ALA A 182 -30.31 -9.12 15.97
N LEU A 183 -31.44 -9.70 15.52
CA LEU A 183 -32.75 -9.54 16.13
C LEU A 183 -33.33 -10.88 16.53
N HIS A 184 -33.98 -10.88 17.69
CA HIS A 184 -34.87 -11.94 18.15
C HIS A 184 -36.32 -11.54 17.91
N SER A 185 -37.11 -12.39 17.29
CA SER A 185 -38.54 -12.18 17.09
C SER A 185 -39.34 -12.83 18.26
N GLU A 186 -40.05 -12.02 19.03
CA GLU A 186 -40.94 -12.50 20.10
C GLU A 186 -42.15 -13.28 19.56
N GLU A 187 -42.54 -13.02 18.28
CA GLU A 187 -43.67 -13.69 17.67
C GLU A 187 -43.31 -15.07 17.16
N THR A 188 -42.17 -15.22 16.48
CA THR A 188 -41.73 -16.49 15.85
C THR A 188 -40.79 -17.29 16.74
N GLY A 189 -40.11 -16.63 17.66
CA GLY A 189 -39.00 -17.20 18.47
C GLY A 189 -37.73 -17.46 17.65
N GLU A 190 -37.60 -16.85 16.46
CA GLU A 190 -36.43 -17.01 15.58
C GLU A 190 -35.45 -15.85 15.76
N ASP A 191 -34.15 -16.16 15.63
CA ASP A 191 -33.07 -15.22 15.58
C ASP A 191 -32.66 -14.98 14.09
N PHE A 192 -32.42 -13.73 13.71
CA PHE A 192 -32.06 -13.37 12.35
C PHE A 192 -31.27 -12.07 12.31
N VAL A 193 -30.51 -11.84 11.23
CA VAL A 193 -29.77 -10.61 10.97
C VAL A 193 -30.45 -9.84 9.85
N VAL A 194 -30.50 -8.52 9.99
CA VAL A 194 -30.96 -7.60 8.95
C VAL A 194 -29.95 -6.49 8.75
N GLY A 195 -29.83 -6.01 7.50
CA GLY A 195 -29.00 -4.86 7.16
C GLY A 195 -29.82 -3.79 6.44
N PHE A 196 -29.64 -2.53 6.82
CA PHE A 196 -30.22 -1.36 6.18
C PHE A 196 -29.11 -0.40 5.80
N TYR A 197 -29.11 0.03 4.55
CA TYR A 197 -28.09 0.88 3.98
C TYR A 197 -28.73 2.10 3.33
N ASP A 198 -28.04 3.24 3.36
CA ASP A 198 -28.49 4.44 2.66
C ASP A 198 -28.51 4.17 1.15
N PRO A 199 -29.68 4.29 0.50
CA PRO A 199 -29.78 3.99 -0.91
C PRO A 199 -29.34 5.12 -1.84
N ILE A 200 -29.03 6.30 -1.30
CA ILE A 200 -28.85 7.55 -2.05
C ILE A 200 -27.49 8.19 -1.76
N ASN A 201 -27.12 8.30 -0.49
CA ASN A 201 -25.97 9.05 -0.06
C ASN A 201 -24.80 8.10 0.29
N ALA A 202 -23.78 8.07 -0.55
CA ALA A 202 -22.50 7.49 -0.17
C ALA A 202 -21.71 8.50 0.68
N LEU A 203 -20.98 8.02 1.69
CA LEU A 203 -20.02 8.87 2.42
C LEU A 203 -18.92 9.33 1.46
N PRO A 204 -18.62 10.62 1.35
CA PRO A 204 -17.49 11.09 0.60
C PRO A 204 -16.17 10.83 1.34
N LEU A 205 -15.06 10.74 0.61
CA LEU A 205 -13.72 10.77 1.19
C LEU A 205 -13.32 12.20 1.55
N TYR A 206 -12.60 12.39 2.66
CA TYR A 206 -12.06 13.67 3.11
C TYR A 206 -13.11 14.73 3.42
N GLU A 207 -14.35 14.33 3.66
CA GLU A 207 -15.43 15.24 4.02
C GLU A 207 -16.19 14.69 5.24
N TRP A 208 -16.59 15.63 6.11
CA TRP A 208 -17.41 15.30 7.26
C TRP A 208 -18.83 14.94 6.85
N SER A 209 -19.34 13.86 7.40
CA SER A 209 -20.72 13.43 7.28
C SER A 209 -21.28 13.06 8.64
N HIS A 210 -22.48 13.56 8.97
CA HIS A 210 -23.24 13.09 10.11
C HIS A 210 -24.09 11.89 9.69
N VAL A 211 -23.93 10.78 10.38
CA VAL A 211 -24.74 9.57 10.18
C VAL A 211 -25.51 9.24 11.44
N ALA A 212 -26.78 8.99 11.32
CA ALA A 212 -27.57 8.49 12.43
C ALA A 212 -28.56 7.41 11.98
N VAL A 213 -28.83 6.47 12.90
CA VAL A 213 -29.78 5.39 12.67
C VAL A 213 -30.68 5.26 13.89
N THR A 214 -31.98 5.15 13.68
CA THR A 214 -32.95 4.85 14.72
C THR A 214 -33.70 3.56 14.43
N PHE A 215 -33.92 2.75 15.47
CA PHE A 215 -34.64 1.49 15.41
C PHE A 215 -35.59 1.37 16.58
N ASP A 216 -36.82 0.90 16.33
CA ASP A 216 -37.81 0.52 17.35
C ASP A 216 -38.44 -0.83 17.01
N GLY A 217 -38.01 -1.86 17.74
CA GLY A 217 -38.50 -3.21 17.57
C GLY A 217 -39.95 -3.43 18.01
N LYS A 218 -40.56 -2.51 18.77
CA LYS A 218 -41.99 -2.61 19.14
C LYS A 218 -42.88 -2.27 17.95
N SER A 219 -42.52 -1.24 17.19
CA SER A 219 -43.31 -0.76 16.06
C SER A 219 -42.79 -1.30 14.70
N GLY A 220 -41.59 -1.85 14.67
CA GLY A 220 -40.90 -2.23 13.44
C GLY A 220 -40.38 -1.02 12.67
N TYR A 221 -40.19 0.12 13.33
CA TYR A 221 -39.67 1.33 12.72
C TYR A 221 -38.15 1.30 12.58
N ILE A 222 -37.68 1.67 11.41
CA ILE A 222 -36.24 1.90 11.13
C ILE A 222 -36.08 3.13 10.27
N ALA A 223 -35.11 4.00 10.60
CA ALA A 223 -34.75 5.12 9.76
C ALA A 223 -33.25 5.39 9.80
N LEU A 224 -32.70 5.83 8.65
CA LEU A 224 -31.34 6.30 8.47
C LEU A 224 -31.37 7.78 8.14
N PHE A 225 -30.40 8.53 8.70
CA PHE A 225 -30.31 9.96 8.54
C PHE A 225 -28.89 10.33 8.08
N TYR A 226 -28.83 11.12 7.02
CA TYR A 226 -27.60 11.69 6.49
C TYR A 226 -27.62 13.22 6.63
N ASN A 227 -26.64 13.78 7.33
CA ASN A 227 -26.53 15.21 7.61
C ASN A 227 -27.85 15.79 8.17
N GLY A 228 -28.42 15.11 9.15
CA GLY A 228 -29.65 15.52 9.84
C GLY A 228 -30.95 15.25 9.09
N GLU A 229 -30.90 14.88 7.81
CA GLU A 229 -32.10 14.62 6.98
C GLU A 229 -32.37 13.12 6.81
N VAL A 230 -33.64 12.76 6.63
CA VAL A 230 -34.07 11.37 6.43
C VAL A 230 -33.55 10.87 5.06
N ALA A 231 -32.66 9.88 5.09
CA ALA A 231 -32.18 9.19 3.90
C ALA A 231 -32.99 7.93 3.57
N TYR A 232 -33.43 7.22 4.60
CA TYR A 232 -34.30 6.06 4.48
C TYR A 232 -35.23 5.99 5.69
N GLU A 233 -36.47 5.63 5.50
CA GLU A 233 -37.48 5.46 6.56
C GLU A 233 -38.48 4.38 6.19
N ALA A 234 -38.74 3.45 7.12
CA ALA A 234 -39.74 2.40 6.91
C ALA A 234 -40.36 1.90 8.21
N LEU A 235 -41.63 1.44 8.10
CA LEU A 235 -42.28 0.55 9.07
C LEU A 235 -42.30 -0.85 8.44
N ILE A 236 -41.58 -1.78 9.04
CA ILE A 236 -41.36 -3.12 8.49
C ILE A 236 -42.09 -4.14 9.39
N PRO A 237 -43.10 -4.83 8.88
CA PRO A 237 -43.88 -5.77 9.66
C PRO A 237 -43.05 -6.89 10.30
N GLU A 238 -41.99 -7.35 9.62
CA GLU A 238 -41.12 -8.41 10.10
C GLU A 238 -40.25 -7.98 11.28
N LEU A 239 -40.14 -6.68 11.51
CA LEU A 239 -39.41 -6.10 12.65
C LEU A 239 -40.28 -5.78 13.85
N VAL A 240 -41.64 -5.94 13.71
CA VAL A 240 -42.57 -5.71 14.82
C VAL A 240 -42.38 -6.79 15.89
N SER A 241 -42.37 -6.40 17.16
CA SER A 241 -42.10 -7.27 18.30
C SER A 241 -40.76 -7.99 18.22
N THR A 242 -39.70 -7.25 17.85
CA THR A 242 -38.32 -7.75 17.88
C THR A 242 -37.49 -7.04 18.93
N SER A 243 -36.42 -7.69 19.36
CA SER A 243 -35.40 -7.13 20.24
C SER A 243 -33.98 -7.41 19.70
N ILE A 244 -33.05 -6.52 19.98
CA ILE A 244 -31.62 -6.73 19.64
C ILE A 244 -31.11 -7.86 20.54
N ILE A 245 -30.46 -8.86 19.94
CA ILE A 245 -29.90 -9.99 20.66
C ILE A 245 -28.78 -9.51 21.56
N TYR A 246 -28.92 -9.84 22.85
CA TYR A 246 -27.92 -9.49 23.85
C TYR A 246 -26.60 -10.22 23.62
N THR A 247 -25.49 -9.53 23.91
CA THR A 247 -24.14 -10.09 23.92
C THR A 247 -23.33 -9.53 25.08
N GLU A 248 -22.44 -10.34 25.65
CA GLU A 248 -21.47 -9.91 26.66
C GLU A 248 -20.26 -9.20 26.05
N GLU A 249 -20.09 -9.23 24.69
CA GLU A 249 -19.03 -8.52 24.01
C GLU A 249 -19.05 -7.03 24.36
N PRO A 250 -17.87 -6.39 24.55
CA PRO A 250 -17.81 -4.95 24.81
C PRO A 250 -18.28 -4.15 23.60
N LEU A 251 -18.76 -2.93 23.85
CA LEU A 251 -18.93 -1.95 22.79
C LEU A 251 -17.55 -1.52 22.27
N ARG A 252 -17.42 -1.42 20.96
CA ARG A 252 -16.21 -0.97 20.28
C ARG A 252 -16.52 0.26 19.42
N VAL A 253 -15.63 1.25 19.47
CA VAL A 253 -15.64 2.41 18.59
C VAL A 253 -14.46 2.28 17.65
N GLY A 254 -14.72 2.33 16.35
CA GLY A 254 -13.68 2.27 15.31
C GLY A 254 -13.18 0.87 14.93
N CYS A 255 -13.74 -0.19 15.49
CA CYS A 255 -13.29 -1.57 15.27
C CYS A 255 -14.44 -2.56 15.37
N TYR A 256 -14.43 -3.61 14.56
CA TYR A 256 -15.35 -4.75 14.70
C TYR A 256 -14.89 -5.70 15.81
N VAL A 257 -15.83 -6.44 16.42
CA VAL A 257 -15.54 -7.36 17.53
C VAL A 257 -14.63 -8.51 17.10
N SER A 258 -14.88 -9.04 15.92
CA SER A 258 -14.16 -10.16 15.33
C SER A 258 -13.58 -9.71 13.98
N PRO A 259 -12.65 -8.74 13.99
CA PRO A 259 -12.16 -8.17 12.76
C PRO A 259 -11.49 -9.26 11.94
N GLN A 260 -11.79 -9.29 10.66
CA GLN A 260 -11.14 -10.21 9.75
C GLN A 260 -9.62 -10.05 9.88
N ILE A 261 -8.93 -11.14 10.15
CA ILE A 261 -7.48 -11.15 10.25
C ILE A 261 -6.93 -11.72 8.95
N GLU A 262 -6.31 -10.86 8.15
CA GLU A 262 -5.60 -11.24 6.95
C GLU A 262 -4.11 -11.04 7.18
N PHE A 263 -3.30 -12.06 6.92
CA PHE A 263 -1.86 -12.05 7.20
C PHE A 263 -1.48 -11.57 8.62
N GLY A 264 -2.36 -11.78 9.63
CA GLY A 264 -2.13 -11.36 11.00
C GLY A 264 -2.54 -9.91 11.31
N ILE A 265 -3.13 -9.20 10.37
CA ILE A 265 -3.56 -7.80 10.51
C ILE A 265 -5.08 -7.72 10.61
N LYS A 266 -5.57 -6.87 11.51
CA LYS A 266 -6.99 -6.59 11.69
C LYS A 266 -7.49 -5.70 10.55
N ARG A 267 -8.64 -6.05 10.02
CA ARG A 267 -9.40 -5.27 9.04
C ARG A 267 -10.70 -4.78 9.64
N GLN A 268 -11.53 -4.07 8.88
CA GLN A 268 -12.80 -3.49 9.34
C GLN A 268 -12.60 -2.45 10.46
N MET A 269 -11.47 -1.75 10.40
CA MET A 269 -11.16 -0.63 11.29
C MET A 269 -11.27 0.68 10.52
N ILE A 270 -11.75 1.74 11.18
CA ILE A 270 -11.88 3.06 10.54
C ILE A 270 -10.51 3.62 10.19
N SER A 271 -10.43 4.17 8.99
CA SER A 271 -9.37 5.08 8.56
C SER A 271 -9.99 6.44 8.25
N GLY A 272 -9.67 7.45 9.05
CA GLY A 272 -10.25 8.77 8.94
C GLY A 272 -10.42 9.46 10.29
N LEU A 273 -11.44 10.30 10.41
CA LEU A 273 -11.76 11.00 11.65
C LEU A 273 -13.13 10.58 12.18
N LEU A 274 -13.26 10.54 13.52
CA LEU A 274 -14.52 10.35 14.24
C LEU A 274 -14.74 11.48 15.23
N ASP A 275 -16.01 11.91 15.37
CA ASP A 275 -16.40 12.93 16.30
C ASP A 275 -17.86 12.72 16.80
N GLU A 276 -18.18 13.22 17.98
CA GLU A 276 -19.54 13.28 18.59
C GLU A 276 -20.30 11.92 18.54
N VAL A 277 -19.68 10.83 18.98
CA VAL A 277 -20.25 9.47 18.93
C VAL A 277 -21.26 9.26 20.05
N SER A 278 -22.54 8.98 19.73
CA SER A 278 -23.62 8.89 20.68
C SER A 278 -24.52 7.66 20.51
N ILE A 279 -25.06 7.16 21.63
CA ILE A 279 -26.11 6.13 21.64
C ILE A 279 -27.23 6.55 22.59
N TYR A 280 -28.46 6.42 22.13
CA TYR A 280 -29.68 6.68 22.87
C TYR A 280 -30.49 5.40 23.08
N SER A 281 -31.16 5.24 24.21
CA SER A 281 -32.01 4.10 24.55
C SER A 281 -33.45 4.21 24.04
N SER A 282 -33.68 5.12 23.12
CA SER A 282 -34.99 5.33 22.47
C SER A 282 -34.82 5.51 20.96
N SER A 283 -35.90 5.26 20.25
CA SER A 283 -36.01 5.62 18.84
C SER A 283 -36.31 7.12 18.74
N LEU A 284 -35.30 7.92 18.39
CA LEU A 284 -35.45 9.36 18.24
C LEU A 284 -36.20 9.70 16.95
N THR A 285 -36.95 10.78 17.00
CA THR A 285 -37.72 11.29 15.86
C THR A 285 -36.81 12.04 14.87
N PRO A 286 -37.23 12.21 13.61
CA PRO A 286 -36.49 13.04 12.65
C PRO A 286 -36.23 14.48 13.12
N LYS A 287 -37.11 15.04 13.98
CA LYS A 287 -36.92 16.36 14.55
C LYS A 287 -35.77 16.36 15.56
N GLU A 288 -35.72 15.36 16.46
CA GLU A 288 -34.67 15.23 17.48
C GLU A 288 -33.29 14.97 16.80
N ILE A 289 -33.24 14.19 15.74
CA ILE A 289 -31.99 14.00 14.97
C ILE A 289 -31.51 15.30 14.31
N ARG A 290 -32.42 16.10 13.75
CA ARG A 290 -32.07 17.42 13.24
C ARG A 290 -31.56 18.36 14.32
N GLU A 291 -32.12 18.29 15.52
CA GLU A 291 -31.67 19.10 16.67
C GLU A 291 -30.26 18.65 17.10
N ILE A 292 -29.95 17.35 17.13
CA ILE A 292 -28.60 16.83 17.39
C ILE A 292 -27.62 17.31 16.32
N TYR A 293 -27.96 17.15 15.06
CA TYR A 293 -27.15 17.64 13.95
C TYR A 293 -26.86 19.13 14.07
N ALA A 294 -27.89 19.97 14.31
CA ALA A 294 -27.76 21.42 14.43
C ALA A 294 -26.97 21.88 15.67
N ASP A 295 -26.99 21.11 16.77
CA ASP A 295 -26.20 21.42 17.97
C ASP A 295 -24.71 21.11 17.76
N THR A 296 -24.42 20.07 16.98
CA THR A 296 -23.03 19.69 16.66
C THR A 296 -22.47 20.44 15.48
N ASP A 297 -23.30 20.82 14.51
CA ASP A 297 -22.92 21.64 13.35
C ASP A 297 -23.13 23.13 13.62
N SER A 298 -22.36 23.69 14.54
CA SER A 298 -22.54 25.10 14.98
C SER A 298 -22.08 26.15 13.93
N GLU A 299 -21.29 25.76 12.94
CA GLU A 299 -20.72 26.66 11.92
C GLU A 299 -21.33 26.47 10.53
N GLY A 300 -22.05 25.36 10.28
CA GLY A 300 -22.89 25.12 9.10
C GLY A 300 -22.18 24.78 7.79
N GLU A 301 -20.86 24.85 7.75
CA GLU A 301 -20.06 24.44 6.60
C GLU A 301 -18.78 23.76 7.09
N HIS A 302 -18.62 22.48 6.74
CA HIS A 302 -17.38 21.75 7.00
C HIS A 302 -16.58 21.70 5.71
N PRO A 303 -15.38 22.35 5.66
CA PRO A 303 -14.56 22.34 4.48
C PRO A 303 -14.08 20.93 4.16
N TYR A 304 -13.81 20.67 2.88
CA TYR A 304 -13.06 19.51 2.45
C TYR A 304 -11.73 19.46 3.20
N LEU A 305 -11.44 18.33 3.83
CA LEU A 305 -10.20 18.14 4.57
C LEU A 305 -9.06 17.92 3.57
N ASP A 306 -7.95 18.62 3.75
CA ASP A 306 -6.74 18.29 3.03
C ASP A 306 -6.28 16.88 3.44
N TRP A 307 -5.70 16.14 2.52
CA TRP A 307 -5.24 14.79 2.82
C TRP A 307 -4.18 14.76 3.94
N ASN A 308 -3.41 15.84 4.13
CA ASN A 308 -2.47 15.99 5.23
C ASN A 308 -3.18 16.17 6.58
N ASP A 309 -4.36 16.79 6.61
CA ASP A 309 -5.13 16.96 7.86
C ASP A 309 -5.64 15.63 8.42
N ILE A 310 -5.77 14.64 7.55
CA ILE A 310 -6.35 13.31 7.85
C ILE A 310 -5.35 12.17 7.66
N ALA A 311 -4.09 12.46 7.29
CA ALA A 311 -3.02 11.49 7.18
C ALA A 311 -2.44 11.09 8.53
N LEU A 312 -1.81 9.92 8.60
CA LEU A 312 -0.99 9.54 9.74
C LEU A 312 0.20 10.48 9.86
N ASP A 313 0.41 11.04 11.05
CA ASP A 313 1.56 11.89 11.32
C ASP A 313 2.84 11.05 11.27
N SER A 314 3.76 11.44 10.42
CA SER A 314 5.04 10.72 10.23
C SER A 314 5.95 10.74 11.46
N SER A 315 5.68 11.62 12.44
CA SER A 315 6.41 11.66 13.72
C SER A 315 6.30 10.35 14.51
N VAL A 316 5.28 9.52 14.25
CA VAL A 316 5.16 8.17 14.83
C VAL A 316 6.34 7.26 14.48
N TYR A 317 7.06 7.56 13.40
CA TYR A 317 8.23 6.80 12.95
C TYR A 317 9.56 7.36 13.47
N GLU A 318 9.54 8.44 14.26
CA GLU A 318 10.74 8.95 14.89
C GLU A 318 11.42 7.88 15.77
N GLY A 319 12.70 7.66 15.50
CA GLY A 319 13.47 6.67 16.24
C GLY A 319 13.36 5.24 15.71
N ASP A 320 12.56 4.97 14.68
CA ASP A 320 12.62 3.69 14.01
C ASP A 320 13.96 3.50 13.29
N ARG A 321 14.82 2.67 13.87
CA ARG A 321 16.15 2.39 13.34
C ARG A 321 16.17 1.49 12.10
N TYR A 322 15.04 0.95 11.68
CA TYR A 322 14.94 0.10 10.49
C TYR A 322 14.37 0.82 9.29
N ARG A 323 13.67 1.96 9.51
CA ARG A 323 13.08 2.73 8.42
C ARG A 323 14.16 3.43 7.59
N PRO A 324 14.33 3.12 6.30
CA PRO A 324 15.34 3.72 5.44
C PRO A 324 15.26 5.24 5.39
N GLN A 325 16.37 5.91 5.09
CA GLN A 325 16.49 7.36 5.12
C GLN A 325 16.85 7.98 3.77
N TYR A 326 17.36 7.18 2.85
CA TYR A 326 17.64 7.67 1.50
C TYR A 326 17.05 6.79 0.39
N HIS A 327 16.41 5.69 0.72
CA HIS A 327 15.51 5.01 -0.19
C HIS A 327 14.14 5.67 -0.17
N ALA A 328 13.47 5.78 -1.32
CA ALA A 328 12.11 6.32 -1.37
C ALA A 328 11.12 5.42 -0.60
N LEU A 329 10.26 6.05 0.17
CA LEU A 329 9.28 5.43 1.06
C LEU A 329 7.91 6.06 0.84
N PRO A 330 6.80 5.41 1.19
CA PRO A 330 5.54 6.12 1.36
C PRO A 330 5.62 7.06 2.57
N PRO A 331 4.80 8.11 2.64
CA PRO A 331 4.77 8.97 3.82
C PRO A 331 4.41 8.17 5.07
N ALA A 332 3.54 7.19 4.92
CA ALA A 332 3.10 6.30 5.99
C ALA A 332 2.63 4.96 5.42
N VAL A 333 2.52 3.98 6.28
CA VAL A 333 1.89 2.67 6.14
C VAL A 333 2.48 1.80 5.03
N TRP A 334 1.79 1.54 3.94
CA TRP A 334 2.19 0.53 2.98
C TRP A 334 2.32 1.05 1.56
N MET A 335 3.33 0.54 0.87
CA MET A 335 3.48 0.69 -0.57
C MET A 335 3.80 -0.66 -1.22
N ASN A 336 3.53 -0.77 -2.52
CA ASN A 336 3.99 -1.85 -3.36
C ASN A 336 4.75 -1.28 -4.58
N GLU A 337 4.69 -1.93 -5.71
CA GLU A 337 5.51 -1.62 -6.88
C GLU A 337 5.49 -0.13 -7.25
N PRO A 338 6.68 0.50 -7.46
CA PRO A 338 6.76 1.73 -8.20
C PRO A 338 6.36 1.49 -9.65
N HIS A 339 5.55 2.37 -10.20
CA HIS A 339 5.10 2.24 -11.58
C HIS A 339 4.86 3.60 -12.23
N SER A 340 4.60 3.57 -13.54
CA SER A 340 4.29 4.77 -14.30
C SER A 340 5.32 5.91 -14.15
N PRO A 341 6.64 5.64 -14.12
CA PRO A 341 7.63 6.72 -14.06
C PRO A 341 7.65 7.51 -15.35
N PHE A 342 7.74 8.84 -15.26
CA PHE A 342 7.97 9.73 -16.41
C PHE A 342 8.54 11.08 -15.97
N TYR A 343 9.06 11.84 -16.92
CA TYR A 343 9.55 13.19 -16.71
C TYR A 343 8.62 14.21 -17.38
N TYR A 344 8.20 15.21 -16.64
CA TYR A 344 7.29 16.23 -17.14
C TYR A 344 7.47 17.57 -16.41
N ASN A 345 7.49 18.67 -17.15
CA ASN A 345 7.63 20.04 -16.63
C ASN A 345 8.76 20.22 -15.60
N GLY A 346 9.90 19.57 -15.80
CA GLY A 346 11.06 19.69 -14.92
C GLY A 346 11.04 18.78 -13.68
N MET A 347 10.07 17.88 -13.57
CA MET A 347 9.92 16.96 -12.46
C MET A 347 9.90 15.52 -12.96
N TYR A 348 10.50 14.61 -12.19
CA TYR A 348 10.30 13.18 -12.29
C TYR A 348 9.07 12.81 -11.46
N HIS A 349 8.16 12.07 -12.05
CA HIS A 349 6.95 11.56 -11.42
C HIS A 349 7.06 10.04 -11.30
N VAL A 350 6.71 9.50 -10.13
CA VAL A 350 6.60 8.06 -9.91
C VAL A 350 5.35 7.80 -9.08
N PHE A 351 4.60 6.79 -9.47
CA PHE A 351 3.43 6.32 -8.73
C PHE A 351 3.73 4.97 -8.10
N TYR A 352 2.92 4.60 -7.13
CA TYR A 352 3.04 3.30 -6.47
C TYR A 352 1.68 2.87 -5.94
N GLN A 353 1.47 1.56 -5.84
CA GLN A 353 0.32 1.07 -5.10
C GLN A 353 0.46 1.47 -3.63
N HIS A 354 -0.58 2.08 -3.09
CA HIS A 354 -0.62 2.61 -1.73
C HIS A 354 -1.84 2.08 -0.99
N ASN A 355 -1.65 1.57 0.23
CA ASN A 355 -2.72 1.36 1.20
C ASN A 355 -2.54 2.33 2.36
N PRO A 356 -3.30 3.43 2.42
CA PRO A 356 -3.18 4.39 3.52
C PRO A 356 -3.85 3.93 4.82
N ALA A 357 -4.55 2.78 4.82
CA ALA A 357 -5.29 2.26 5.97
C ALA A 357 -4.57 1.13 6.70
N GLY A 358 -3.31 0.82 6.35
CA GLY A 358 -2.57 -0.18 7.09
C GLY A 358 -1.31 -0.66 6.36
N PRO A 359 -0.33 -1.21 7.11
CA PRO A 359 0.94 -1.67 6.56
C PRO A 359 0.84 -3.06 5.90
N TYR A 360 -0.16 -3.26 5.05
CA TYR A 360 -0.48 -4.53 4.39
C TYR A 360 -1.14 -4.29 3.03
N TRP A 361 -1.11 -5.29 2.17
CA TRP A 361 -1.74 -5.27 0.86
C TRP A 361 -3.26 -5.30 1.00
N SER A 362 -3.93 -4.22 0.70
CA SER A 362 -5.39 -4.06 0.60
C SER A 362 -5.74 -2.61 0.27
N GLN A 363 -7.00 -2.34 -0.08
CA GLN A 363 -7.54 -0.97 -0.25
C GLN A 363 -6.69 -0.10 -1.17
N ILE A 364 -6.19 -0.70 -2.26
CA ILE A 364 -5.15 -0.14 -3.11
C ILE A 364 -5.67 1.05 -3.91
N ARG A 365 -4.89 2.11 -3.85
CA ARG A 365 -4.94 3.31 -4.68
C ARG A 365 -3.54 3.65 -5.16
N TRP A 366 -3.39 4.68 -5.94
CA TRP A 366 -2.09 5.11 -6.40
C TRP A 366 -1.59 6.30 -5.60
N GLY A 367 -0.54 6.09 -4.80
CA GLY A 367 0.29 7.14 -4.24
C GLY A 367 1.12 7.79 -5.34
N HIS A 368 1.57 9.03 -5.12
CA HIS A 368 2.31 9.82 -6.07
C HIS A 368 3.46 10.56 -5.39
N ILE A 369 4.65 10.45 -5.93
CA ILE A 369 5.83 11.19 -5.50
C ILE A 369 6.49 11.88 -6.69
N VAL A 370 7.09 13.02 -6.44
CA VAL A 370 7.77 13.83 -7.44
C VAL A 370 9.17 14.19 -6.99
N SER A 371 10.08 14.40 -7.92
CA SER A 371 11.46 14.77 -7.62
C SER A 371 12.09 15.55 -8.78
N LYS A 372 13.07 16.41 -8.47
CA LYS A 372 13.91 17.05 -9.46
C LYS A 372 15.15 16.24 -9.85
N ASP A 373 15.48 15.23 -9.04
CA ASP A 373 16.74 14.49 -9.17
C ASP A 373 16.60 12.98 -8.90
N MET A 374 15.39 12.46 -8.75
CA MET A 374 15.10 11.05 -8.45
C MET A 374 15.64 10.55 -7.08
N ILE A 375 16.12 11.44 -6.22
CA ILE A 375 16.61 11.13 -4.88
C ILE A 375 15.81 11.88 -3.83
N HIS A 376 15.67 13.21 -3.96
CA HIS A 376 14.90 14.02 -3.04
C HIS A 376 13.44 14.05 -3.48
N TRP A 377 12.63 13.19 -2.87
CA TRP A 377 11.23 13.01 -3.20
C TRP A 377 10.31 13.87 -2.34
N GLU A 378 9.35 14.49 -3.00
CA GLU A 378 8.23 15.19 -2.38
C GLU A 378 6.96 14.37 -2.57
N TYR A 379 6.12 14.28 -1.53
CA TYR A 379 4.85 13.56 -1.59
C TYR A 379 3.74 14.44 -2.14
N VAL A 380 2.96 13.86 -3.04
CA VAL A 380 1.71 14.42 -3.53
C VAL A 380 0.56 13.58 -2.95
N LYS A 381 -0.66 14.09 -2.94
CA LYS A 381 -1.81 13.29 -2.54
C LYS A 381 -1.98 12.08 -3.46
N ASP A 382 -2.72 11.07 -3.01
CA ASP A 382 -3.04 9.92 -3.84
C ASP A 382 -3.67 10.37 -5.18
N ALA A 383 -3.06 9.95 -6.29
CA ALA A 383 -3.42 10.41 -7.63
C ALA A 383 -4.73 9.82 -8.13
N VAL A 384 -4.89 8.51 -7.92
CA VAL A 384 -6.06 7.77 -8.40
C VAL A 384 -6.61 6.90 -7.28
N VAL A 385 -7.92 7.00 -7.05
CA VAL A 385 -8.65 6.22 -6.06
C VAL A 385 -9.72 5.37 -6.73
N PRO A 386 -10.16 4.24 -6.15
CA PRO A 386 -11.23 3.41 -6.69
C PRO A 386 -12.50 4.20 -6.96
N THR A 387 -13.09 4.00 -8.14
CA THR A 387 -14.34 4.64 -8.56
C THR A 387 -15.42 3.61 -8.90
N ALA A 388 -16.67 3.94 -8.58
CA ALA A 388 -17.81 3.01 -8.69
C ALA A 388 -18.02 2.44 -10.09
N GLY A 389 -17.82 3.26 -11.13
CA GLY A 389 -18.14 2.89 -12.52
C GLY A 389 -17.03 2.13 -13.25
N ILE A 390 -15.76 2.35 -12.86
CA ILE A 390 -14.59 1.94 -13.64
C ILE A 390 -13.74 0.91 -12.89
N CYS A 391 -13.39 1.18 -11.64
CA CYS A 391 -12.48 0.33 -10.84
C CYS A 391 -13.00 0.12 -9.42
N PRO A 392 -14.23 -0.43 -9.27
CA PRO A 392 -14.86 -0.53 -7.95
C PRO A 392 -14.17 -1.49 -7.00
N GLU A 393 -13.38 -2.43 -7.49
CA GLU A 393 -12.61 -3.36 -6.65
C GLU A 393 -11.27 -2.83 -6.21
N GLY A 394 -10.72 -1.87 -6.91
CA GLY A 394 -9.40 -1.34 -6.68
C GLY A 394 -8.66 -1.02 -7.98
N ILE A 395 -7.47 -0.50 -7.81
CA ILE A 395 -6.58 -0.09 -8.89
C ILE A 395 -5.25 -0.76 -8.64
N TRP A 396 -4.80 -1.58 -9.60
CA TRP A 396 -3.49 -2.20 -9.51
C TRP A 396 -2.47 -1.50 -10.41
N THR A 397 -1.30 -2.04 -10.52
CA THR A 397 -0.16 -1.47 -11.27
C THR A 397 -0.49 -1.07 -12.71
N GLY A 398 0.27 -0.15 -13.25
CA GLY A 398 0.07 0.35 -14.61
C GLY A 398 1.24 1.13 -15.16
N GLY A 399 0.99 1.95 -16.17
CA GLY A 399 1.98 2.71 -16.91
C GLY A 399 1.57 4.16 -17.14
N ALA A 400 2.50 4.98 -17.60
CA ALA A 400 2.24 6.36 -17.97
C ALA A 400 2.76 6.66 -19.38
N CYS A 401 2.13 7.61 -20.04
CA CYS A 401 2.58 8.12 -21.34
C CYS A 401 2.07 9.55 -21.56
N ILE A 402 2.80 10.33 -22.34
CA ILE A 402 2.33 11.65 -22.77
C ILE A 402 1.38 11.45 -23.96
N GLY A 403 0.17 11.96 -23.83
CA GLY A 403 -0.85 11.86 -24.87
C GLY A 403 -0.61 12.73 -26.09
N PRO A 404 -1.40 12.59 -27.15
CA PRO A 404 -1.23 13.32 -28.42
C PRO A 404 -1.33 14.84 -28.27
N ASP A 405 -1.98 15.32 -27.25
CA ASP A 405 -2.16 16.74 -26.93
C ASP A 405 -1.11 17.28 -25.96
N GLY A 406 -0.14 16.44 -25.55
CA GLY A 406 0.90 16.79 -24.59
C GLY A 406 0.48 16.62 -23.13
N THR A 407 -0.72 16.15 -22.86
CA THR A 407 -1.21 15.85 -21.51
C THR A 407 -0.66 14.52 -21.01
N PRO A 408 -0.18 14.42 -19.76
CA PRO A 408 0.17 13.14 -19.12
C PRO A 408 -1.05 12.25 -18.91
N TRP A 409 -0.91 10.98 -19.27
CA TRP A 409 -1.92 9.93 -19.11
C TRP A 409 -1.38 8.76 -18.31
N LEU A 410 -2.25 8.16 -17.50
CA LEU A 410 -2.01 6.93 -16.74
C LEU A 410 -2.88 5.82 -17.31
N ALA A 411 -2.26 4.70 -17.65
CA ALA A 411 -2.95 3.45 -17.96
C ALA A 411 -3.03 2.63 -16.69
N ILE A 412 -4.23 2.38 -16.20
CA ILE A 412 -4.46 1.73 -14.92
C ILE A 412 -5.05 0.33 -15.10
N THR A 413 -4.65 -0.62 -14.26
CA THR A 413 -5.37 -1.88 -14.13
C THR A 413 -6.60 -1.65 -13.29
N ALA A 414 -7.78 -1.75 -13.90
CA ALA A 414 -9.07 -1.55 -13.26
C ALA A 414 -9.65 -2.88 -12.77
N GLY A 415 -9.84 -3.03 -11.47
CA GLY A 415 -10.57 -4.14 -10.86
C GLY A 415 -12.08 -3.96 -11.01
N THR A 416 -12.73 -4.89 -11.72
CA THR A 416 -14.15 -4.75 -12.13
C THR A 416 -15.04 -5.93 -11.74
N ASN A 417 -14.52 -6.93 -11.01
CA ASN A 417 -15.22 -8.19 -10.76
C ASN A 417 -16.09 -8.16 -9.49
N LEU A 418 -16.73 -7.04 -9.18
CA LEU A 418 -17.46 -6.84 -7.92
C LEU A 418 -18.51 -7.91 -7.61
N TYR A 419 -19.05 -8.59 -8.61
CA TYR A 419 -20.13 -9.57 -8.43
C TYR A 419 -20.08 -10.69 -9.49
N GLY A 420 -18.90 -11.05 -9.96
CA GLY A 420 -18.77 -12.07 -10.99
C GLY A 420 -19.34 -11.59 -12.33
N ASN A 421 -18.64 -10.69 -13.02
CA ASN A 421 -19.09 -10.21 -14.31
C ASN A 421 -18.99 -11.32 -15.37
N ALA A 422 -20.11 -11.77 -15.89
CA ALA A 422 -20.14 -12.83 -16.91
C ALA A 422 -19.73 -12.33 -18.31
N ASN A 423 -19.59 -11.01 -18.51
CA ASN A 423 -19.36 -10.44 -19.83
C ASN A 423 -17.90 -10.19 -20.18
N HIS A 424 -17.04 -10.04 -19.15
CA HIS A 424 -15.59 -9.81 -19.31
C HIS A 424 -14.82 -10.32 -18.09
N GLY A 425 -13.47 -10.36 -18.16
CA GLY A 425 -12.60 -10.64 -17.02
C GLY A 425 -12.70 -9.57 -15.94
N GLY A 426 -12.29 -9.89 -14.72
CA GLY A 426 -12.30 -8.98 -13.57
C GLY A 426 -11.20 -7.93 -13.61
N GLN A 427 -10.23 -8.06 -14.51
CA GLN A 427 -9.11 -7.14 -14.69
C GLN A 427 -9.17 -6.54 -16.09
N ASN A 428 -9.15 -5.22 -16.18
CA ASN A 428 -9.32 -4.48 -17.43
C ASN A 428 -8.40 -3.26 -17.42
N VAL A 429 -8.31 -2.55 -18.54
CA VAL A 429 -7.51 -1.32 -18.63
C VAL A 429 -8.46 -0.12 -18.72
N ALA A 430 -8.21 0.86 -17.87
CA ALA A 430 -8.80 2.19 -17.94
C ALA A 430 -7.70 3.25 -17.99
N PHE A 431 -8.09 4.49 -18.29
CA PHE A 431 -7.17 5.61 -18.29
C PHE A 431 -7.58 6.69 -17.28
N ALA A 432 -6.55 7.40 -16.78
CA ALA A 432 -6.70 8.70 -16.14
C ALA A 432 -5.78 9.71 -16.83
N HIS A 433 -6.13 10.99 -16.78
CA HIS A 433 -5.30 12.07 -17.33
C HIS A 433 -5.13 13.18 -16.29
N ALA A 434 -4.04 13.93 -16.39
CA ALA A 434 -3.81 15.08 -15.54
C ALA A 434 -4.93 16.12 -15.71
N ALA A 435 -5.55 16.56 -14.60
CA ALA A 435 -6.62 17.55 -14.62
C ALA A 435 -6.10 18.93 -15.03
N ASP A 436 -4.90 19.29 -14.58
CA ASP A 436 -4.20 20.52 -14.97
C ASP A 436 -2.76 20.16 -15.42
N PRO A 437 -2.50 20.04 -16.72
CA PRO A 437 -1.15 19.77 -17.24
C PRO A 437 -0.15 20.91 -16.98
N SER A 438 -0.58 22.08 -16.52
CA SER A 438 0.31 23.19 -16.16
C SER A 438 0.82 23.11 -14.72
N ASP A 439 0.20 22.30 -13.86
CA ASP A 439 0.68 22.02 -12.52
C ASP A 439 1.94 21.12 -12.59
N PRO A 440 3.12 21.59 -12.17
CA PRO A 440 4.33 20.77 -12.22
C PRO A 440 4.28 19.55 -11.29
N TYR A 441 3.40 19.54 -10.28
CA TYR A 441 3.20 18.43 -9.36
C TYR A 441 2.14 17.44 -9.87
N LEU A 442 1.35 17.79 -10.89
CA LEU A 442 0.24 17.00 -11.41
C LEU A 442 -0.63 16.43 -10.28
N THR A 443 -1.09 17.34 -9.42
CA THR A 443 -1.75 17.00 -8.15
C THR A 443 -3.09 16.28 -8.36
N ASP A 444 -3.84 16.68 -9.39
CA ASP A 444 -5.18 16.18 -9.66
C ASP A 444 -5.25 15.37 -10.96
N TRP A 445 -5.96 14.24 -10.88
CA TRP A 445 -6.16 13.31 -11.98
C TRP A 445 -7.64 13.02 -12.20
N VAL A 446 -8.03 12.89 -13.45
CA VAL A 446 -9.40 12.55 -13.86
C VAL A 446 -9.40 11.13 -14.44
N VAL A 447 -10.08 10.22 -13.76
CA VAL A 447 -10.32 8.88 -14.29
C VAL A 447 -11.38 8.96 -15.40
N GLU A 448 -11.08 8.40 -16.58
CA GLU A 448 -12.02 8.34 -17.68
C GLU A 448 -13.23 7.46 -17.30
N ASP A 449 -14.38 7.77 -17.87
CA ASP A 449 -15.68 7.13 -17.58
C ASP A 449 -15.90 5.79 -18.32
N THR A 450 -14.91 5.33 -19.06
CA THR A 450 -14.98 4.10 -19.87
C THR A 450 -13.73 3.25 -19.74
N LEU A 451 -13.92 1.92 -19.74
CA LEU A 451 -12.79 0.98 -19.90
C LEU A 451 -12.26 1.08 -21.33
N VAL A 452 -10.93 1.21 -21.44
CA VAL A 452 -10.25 1.33 -22.74
C VAL A 452 -10.05 -0.04 -23.36
N ILE A 453 -9.66 -1.03 -22.57
CA ILE A 453 -9.58 -2.43 -22.99
C ILE A 453 -10.31 -3.28 -21.96
N THR A 454 -11.26 -4.02 -22.47
CA THR A 454 -12.00 -5.03 -21.70
C THR A 454 -11.50 -6.40 -22.07
N GLN A 455 -11.03 -7.17 -21.10
CA GLN A 455 -10.52 -8.52 -21.34
C GLN A 455 -11.63 -9.44 -21.86
N PRO A 456 -11.48 -10.08 -23.05
CA PRO A 456 -12.45 -11.06 -23.54
C PRO A 456 -12.55 -12.29 -22.64
N ASN A 457 -13.75 -12.86 -22.53
CA ASN A 457 -13.98 -14.06 -21.71
C ASN A 457 -13.53 -15.37 -22.37
N ASP A 458 -13.01 -15.35 -23.59
CA ASP A 458 -12.68 -16.53 -24.39
C ASP A 458 -11.19 -16.89 -24.41
N ASN A 459 -10.40 -16.22 -23.58
CA ASN A 459 -8.95 -16.40 -23.49
C ASN A 459 -8.17 -16.08 -24.79
N THR A 460 -8.77 -15.37 -25.74
CA THR A 460 -8.09 -15.02 -27.00
C THR A 460 -7.06 -13.91 -26.84
N GLN A 461 -7.17 -13.13 -25.75
CA GLN A 461 -6.27 -12.05 -25.40
C GLN A 461 -5.71 -12.23 -23.97
N GLY A 462 -5.07 -13.37 -23.73
CA GLY A 462 -4.56 -13.75 -22.43
C GLY A 462 -5.54 -14.59 -21.60
N GLU A 463 -5.03 -15.23 -20.57
CA GLU A 463 -5.83 -16.03 -19.66
C GLU A 463 -6.77 -15.15 -18.82
N ARG A 464 -8.00 -15.59 -18.67
CA ARG A 464 -9.00 -14.87 -17.91
C ARG A 464 -8.53 -14.64 -16.45
N GLU A 465 -8.79 -13.45 -15.90
CA GLU A 465 -8.37 -12.99 -14.57
C GLU A 465 -6.85 -12.86 -14.40
N GLN A 466 -6.10 -12.99 -15.50
CA GLN A 466 -4.67 -12.72 -15.58
C GLN A 466 -4.42 -11.69 -16.67
N PHE A 467 -4.76 -10.42 -16.39
CA PHE A 467 -4.73 -9.35 -17.39
C PHE A 467 -4.53 -8.00 -16.69
N ARG A 468 -3.27 -7.61 -16.43
CA ARG A 468 -2.93 -6.45 -15.61
C ARG A 468 -1.63 -5.78 -15.99
N ASP A 469 -1.31 -4.71 -15.30
CA ASP A 469 -0.05 -3.96 -15.37
C ASP A 469 0.23 -3.44 -16.79
N PRO A 470 -0.66 -2.59 -17.36
CA PRO A 470 -0.44 -2.04 -18.68
C PRO A 470 0.82 -1.16 -18.67
N PHE A 471 1.76 -1.43 -19.58
CA PHE A 471 2.91 -0.60 -19.84
C PHE A 471 2.75 0.10 -21.19
N VAL A 472 2.80 1.44 -21.22
CA VAL A 472 2.49 2.24 -22.41
C VAL A 472 3.71 3.07 -22.80
N TRP A 473 4.04 3.10 -24.09
CA TRP A 473 5.06 4.00 -24.65
C TRP A 473 4.66 4.52 -26.03
N TYR A 474 5.25 5.64 -26.41
CA TYR A 474 5.10 6.22 -27.73
C TYR A 474 6.40 6.09 -28.50
N ASP A 475 6.32 5.66 -29.76
CA ASP A 475 7.46 5.50 -30.61
C ASP A 475 7.05 5.67 -32.08
N ASP A 476 7.71 6.62 -32.78
CA ASP A 476 7.57 6.89 -34.20
C ASP A 476 6.11 7.01 -34.71
N GLY A 477 5.30 7.77 -34.00
CA GLY A 477 3.89 8.03 -34.37
C GLY A 477 2.88 7.00 -33.88
N VAL A 478 3.31 5.96 -33.18
CA VAL A 478 2.47 4.88 -32.68
C VAL A 478 2.58 4.77 -31.17
N TYR A 479 1.45 4.66 -30.51
CA TYR A 479 1.36 4.24 -29.10
C TYR A 479 1.30 2.73 -29.04
N TYR A 480 2.13 2.15 -28.20
CA TYR A 480 2.14 0.73 -27.88
C TYR A 480 1.71 0.53 -26.43
N MET A 481 0.97 -0.52 -26.18
CA MET A 481 0.61 -0.93 -24.81
C MET A 481 0.77 -2.43 -24.66
N MET A 482 1.58 -2.85 -23.70
CA MET A 482 1.66 -4.24 -23.26
C MET A 482 0.76 -4.42 -22.04
N VAL A 483 0.13 -5.59 -21.92
CA VAL A 483 -0.62 -5.98 -20.72
C VAL A 483 -0.15 -7.36 -20.29
N SER A 484 0.32 -7.46 -19.06
CA SER A 484 0.82 -8.70 -18.46
C SER A 484 -0.29 -9.76 -18.41
N THR A 485 0.04 -10.99 -18.77
CA THR A 485 -0.93 -12.09 -18.84
C THR A 485 -0.21 -13.44 -18.88
N SER A 486 -0.93 -14.48 -19.34
CA SER A 486 -0.38 -15.77 -19.71
C SER A 486 -0.99 -16.28 -21.01
N ILE A 487 -0.27 -17.19 -21.66
CA ILE A 487 -0.78 -18.01 -22.75
C ILE A 487 -1.34 -19.27 -22.14
N PRO A 488 -2.65 -19.57 -22.26
CA PRO A 488 -3.25 -20.73 -21.62
C PRO A 488 -2.51 -22.02 -21.91
N GLY A 489 -1.96 -22.65 -20.85
CA GLY A 489 -1.19 -23.88 -20.93
C GLY A 489 0.25 -23.76 -21.48
N ALA A 490 0.76 -22.54 -21.72
CA ALA A 490 2.09 -22.30 -22.28
C ALA A 490 2.98 -21.39 -21.42
N GLY A 491 2.45 -20.81 -20.33
CA GLY A 491 3.20 -19.98 -19.38
C GLY A 491 2.96 -18.48 -19.54
N GLY A 492 3.71 -17.70 -18.76
CA GLY A 492 3.58 -16.24 -18.73
C GLY A 492 3.91 -15.58 -20.06
N SER A 493 3.27 -14.43 -20.31
CA SER A 493 3.46 -13.60 -21.51
C SER A 493 2.86 -12.20 -21.28
N ALA A 494 2.90 -11.36 -22.30
CA ALA A 494 2.11 -10.14 -22.42
C ALA A 494 1.38 -10.11 -23.76
N VAL A 495 0.18 -9.54 -23.77
CA VAL A 495 -0.46 -9.14 -25.02
C VAL A 495 -0.06 -7.71 -25.37
N ILE A 496 -0.03 -7.40 -26.65
CA ILE A 496 0.36 -6.07 -27.14
C ILE A 496 -0.73 -5.46 -28.03
N TYR A 497 -0.93 -4.17 -27.83
CA TYR A 497 -1.87 -3.33 -28.56
C TYR A 497 -1.14 -2.16 -29.17
N THR A 498 -1.69 -1.60 -30.26
CA THR A 498 -1.22 -0.36 -30.90
C THR A 498 -2.37 0.63 -31.05
N SER A 499 -2.03 1.93 -30.99
CA SER A 499 -2.96 3.03 -31.20
C SER A 499 -2.28 4.21 -31.85
N GLU A 500 -3.00 5.00 -32.65
CA GLU A 500 -2.54 6.29 -33.16
C GLU A 500 -2.98 7.47 -32.29
N ASN A 501 -3.95 7.25 -31.35
CA ASN A 501 -4.63 8.32 -30.65
C ASN A 501 -4.91 8.05 -29.15
N MET A 502 -4.42 6.94 -28.60
CA MET A 502 -4.66 6.45 -27.23
C MET A 502 -6.14 6.17 -26.90
N ARG A 503 -7.06 6.25 -27.87
CA ARG A 503 -8.50 6.02 -27.68
C ARG A 503 -8.96 4.69 -28.29
N GLU A 504 -8.43 4.39 -29.46
CA GLU A 504 -8.76 3.18 -30.22
C GLU A 504 -7.51 2.29 -30.27
N TRP A 505 -7.61 1.07 -29.75
CA TRP A 505 -6.50 0.14 -29.64
C TRP A 505 -6.72 -1.12 -30.46
N GLU A 506 -5.74 -1.46 -31.28
CA GLU A 506 -5.73 -2.69 -32.07
C GLU A 506 -4.90 -3.77 -31.36
N HIS A 507 -5.51 -4.92 -31.12
CA HIS A 507 -4.81 -6.08 -30.58
C HIS A 507 -3.86 -6.68 -31.60
N ARG A 508 -2.56 -6.82 -31.26
CA ARG A 508 -1.48 -7.30 -32.14
C ARG A 508 -1.02 -8.73 -31.80
N GLY A 509 -1.62 -9.34 -30.76
CA GLY A 509 -1.29 -10.68 -30.30
C GLY A 509 -0.35 -10.69 -29.09
N TYR A 510 0.33 -11.78 -28.85
CA TYR A 510 1.29 -11.93 -27.76
C TYR A 510 2.65 -11.33 -28.14
N LEU A 511 3.27 -10.63 -27.21
CA LEU A 511 4.58 -9.99 -27.39
C LEU A 511 5.71 -11.02 -27.55
N TYR A 512 5.76 -11.98 -26.63
CA TYR A 512 6.81 -13.00 -26.56
C TYR A 512 6.25 -14.27 -25.93
N GLN A 513 6.82 -15.40 -26.31
CA GLN A 513 6.51 -16.70 -25.71
C GLN A 513 7.82 -17.43 -25.42
N CYS A 514 8.15 -17.54 -24.15
CA CYS A 514 9.24 -18.41 -23.70
C CYS A 514 8.80 -19.86 -23.63
N ASP A 515 9.75 -20.81 -23.71
CA ASP A 515 9.45 -22.24 -23.53
C ASP A 515 9.30 -22.59 -22.05
N TYR A 516 8.07 -22.49 -21.53
CA TYR A 516 7.73 -22.79 -20.13
C TYR A 516 8.14 -24.21 -19.69
N ASN A 517 8.13 -25.19 -20.60
CA ASN A 517 8.53 -26.55 -20.26
C ASN A 517 10.05 -26.68 -20.06
N ARG A 518 10.81 -25.83 -20.75
CA ARG A 518 12.27 -25.78 -20.65
C ARG A 518 12.74 -24.87 -19.52
N TYR A 519 12.03 -23.76 -19.32
CA TYR A 519 12.37 -22.71 -18.35
C TYR A 519 11.17 -22.41 -17.44
N PRO A 520 10.80 -23.34 -16.53
CA PRO A 520 9.63 -23.15 -15.66
C PRO A 520 9.80 -22.03 -14.64
N GLU A 521 11.01 -21.54 -14.42
CA GLU A 521 11.30 -20.36 -13.60
C GLU A 521 10.66 -19.08 -14.13
N GLN A 522 10.35 -19.00 -15.42
CA GLN A 522 9.59 -17.88 -15.98
C GLN A 522 8.13 -17.79 -15.49
N GLY A 523 7.64 -18.79 -14.73
CA GLY A 523 6.31 -18.80 -14.16
C GLY A 523 5.16 -19.09 -15.10
N ALA A 524 4.00 -19.40 -14.53
CA ALA A 524 2.76 -19.63 -15.27
C ALA A 524 2.09 -18.34 -15.74
N HIS A 525 2.29 -17.24 -15.02
CA HIS A 525 1.77 -15.90 -15.32
C HIS A 525 2.87 -14.87 -15.15
N TRP A 526 2.76 -13.75 -15.90
CA TRP A 526 3.63 -12.61 -15.75
C TRP A 526 2.89 -11.43 -15.12
N GLU A 527 3.63 -10.70 -14.29
CA GLU A 527 3.23 -9.41 -13.74
C GLU A 527 4.31 -8.37 -14.07
N CYS A 528 3.94 -7.10 -14.05
CA CYS A 528 4.87 -5.98 -14.19
C CYS A 528 5.78 -6.10 -15.42
N VAL A 529 5.23 -6.51 -16.57
CA VAL A 529 6.01 -6.62 -17.81
C VAL A 529 6.38 -5.24 -18.30
N VAL A 530 7.69 -5.01 -18.47
CA VAL A 530 8.26 -3.73 -18.92
C VAL A 530 9.26 -3.99 -20.01
N MET A 531 9.20 -3.23 -21.11
CA MET A 531 10.19 -3.30 -22.19
C MET A 531 10.83 -1.93 -22.41
N LEU A 532 12.14 -1.85 -22.24
CA LEU A 532 12.90 -0.61 -22.33
C LEU A 532 14.05 -0.74 -23.34
N PRO A 533 14.39 0.33 -24.08
CA PRO A 533 15.60 0.38 -24.86
C PRO A 533 16.82 0.49 -23.94
N ILE A 534 17.88 -0.23 -24.25
CA ILE A 534 19.19 -0.10 -23.62
C ILE A 534 20.27 0.03 -24.68
N SER A 535 21.18 0.99 -24.50
CA SER A 535 22.27 1.24 -25.40
C SER A 535 23.63 1.03 -24.75
N THR A 536 24.63 0.72 -25.52
CA THR A 536 26.02 0.79 -25.05
C THR A 536 26.35 2.23 -24.62
N LYS A 537 27.30 2.41 -23.70
CA LYS A 537 27.69 3.75 -23.19
C LYS A 537 28.14 4.70 -24.33
N ASP A 538 28.69 4.17 -25.42
CA ASP A 538 29.08 4.93 -26.59
C ASP A 538 27.96 5.12 -27.66
N GLY A 539 26.78 4.54 -27.41
CA GLY A 539 25.61 4.59 -28.28
C GLY A 539 25.78 3.80 -29.60
N SER A 540 26.80 2.94 -29.72
CA SER A 540 27.08 2.19 -30.97
C SER A 540 26.09 1.07 -31.23
N GLN A 541 25.44 0.54 -30.19
CA GLN A 541 24.44 -0.51 -30.28
C GLN A 541 23.28 -0.22 -29.35
N THR A 542 22.06 -0.45 -29.84
CA THR A 542 20.81 -0.40 -29.02
C THR A 542 20.07 -1.71 -29.16
N LYS A 543 19.62 -2.26 -28.02
CA LYS A 543 18.73 -3.39 -27.92
C LYS A 543 17.59 -3.05 -26.98
N TYR A 544 16.73 -4.02 -26.71
CA TYR A 544 15.66 -3.91 -25.73
C TYR A 544 15.88 -4.92 -24.61
N ILE A 545 15.57 -4.50 -23.38
CA ILE A 545 15.44 -5.38 -22.25
C ILE A 545 13.95 -5.58 -21.98
N LEU A 546 13.52 -6.85 -21.87
CA LEU A 546 12.18 -7.22 -21.49
C LEU A 546 12.23 -7.80 -20.08
N PHE A 547 11.50 -7.19 -19.17
CA PHE A 547 11.38 -7.62 -17.77
C PHE A 547 10.04 -8.29 -17.49
N ASP A 548 10.03 -9.21 -16.51
CA ASP A 548 8.84 -9.73 -15.89
C ASP A 548 9.04 -10.05 -14.40
N CYS A 549 7.92 -10.16 -13.67
CA CYS A 549 7.83 -10.77 -12.36
C CYS A 549 6.98 -12.03 -12.50
N PRO A 550 7.59 -13.24 -12.54
CA PRO A 550 6.85 -14.46 -12.76
C PRO A 550 6.08 -14.91 -11.53
N GLN A 551 4.85 -15.36 -11.76
CA GLN A 551 3.98 -15.94 -10.75
C GLN A 551 3.91 -17.46 -10.91
N TYR A 552 3.72 -18.16 -9.80
CA TYR A 552 3.59 -19.63 -9.77
C TYR A 552 4.79 -20.35 -10.38
N THR A 553 5.98 -19.95 -9.96
CA THR A 553 7.23 -20.64 -10.30
C THR A 553 7.38 -21.95 -9.55
N VAL A 554 8.34 -22.80 -9.97
CA VAL A 554 8.63 -24.08 -9.30
C VAL A 554 9.14 -23.92 -7.86
N ASP A 555 9.72 -22.77 -7.52
CA ASP A 555 10.26 -22.47 -6.18
C ASP A 555 9.21 -21.89 -5.21
N GLY A 556 7.94 -21.85 -5.61
CA GLY A 556 6.85 -21.32 -4.81
C GLY A 556 6.65 -19.80 -4.97
N TYR A 557 6.30 -19.10 -3.89
CA TYR A 557 5.89 -17.70 -3.90
C TYR A 557 7.07 -16.71 -3.75
N ILE A 558 8.18 -16.97 -4.39
CA ILE A 558 9.27 -15.99 -4.49
C ILE A 558 9.06 -15.24 -5.80
N VAL A 559 8.76 -13.96 -5.72
CA VAL A 559 8.61 -13.11 -6.88
C VAL A 559 9.93 -12.38 -7.11
N ASP A 560 10.75 -12.98 -7.98
CA ASP A 560 12.00 -12.40 -8.43
C ASP A 560 11.78 -11.60 -9.72
N CYS A 561 12.75 -10.76 -10.10
CA CYS A 561 12.74 -10.03 -11.36
C CYS A 561 13.59 -10.77 -12.39
N TYR A 562 12.97 -11.19 -13.50
CA TYR A 562 13.65 -11.80 -14.62
C TYR A 562 13.71 -10.89 -15.82
N TYR A 563 14.66 -11.14 -16.73
CA TYR A 563 14.81 -10.37 -17.96
C TYR A 563 15.38 -11.15 -19.13
N TRP A 564 15.11 -10.63 -20.33
CA TRP A 564 15.75 -11.03 -21.58
C TRP A 564 16.32 -9.81 -22.28
N ILE A 565 17.43 -9.98 -23.04
CA ILE A 565 17.94 -9.01 -23.98
C ILE A 565 17.51 -9.46 -25.37
N GLY A 566 17.11 -8.52 -26.24
CA GLY A 566 16.69 -8.84 -27.60
C GLY A 566 16.39 -7.61 -28.44
N THR A 567 15.58 -7.81 -29.47
CA THR A 567 15.11 -6.75 -30.38
C THR A 567 13.59 -6.72 -30.41
N PHE A 568 13.03 -5.54 -30.64
CA PHE A 568 11.59 -5.36 -30.85
C PHE A 568 11.31 -5.14 -32.34
N ASP A 569 10.58 -6.06 -32.97
CA ASP A 569 10.10 -5.91 -34.34
C ASP A 569 8.79 -5.11 -34.36
N LYS A 570 8.89 -3.82 -34.66
CA LYS A 570 7.74 -2.89 -34.72
C LYS A 570 6.67 -3.32 -35.76
N THR A 571 7.03 -4.08 -36.79
CA THR A 571 6.11 -4.52 -37.84
C THR A 571 5.18 -5.62 -37.33
N THR A 572 5.74 -6.61 -36.67
CA THR A 572 4.99 -7.74 -36.11
C THR A 572 4.58 -7.53 -34.66
N CYS A 573 5.08 -6.50 -34.00
CA CYS A 573 4.89 -6.24 -32.57
C CYS A 573 5.35 -7.44 -31.71
N ARG A 574 6.55 -7.96 -32.02
CA ARG A 574 7.16 -9.09 -31.33
C ARG A 574 8.50 -8.73 -30.73
N PHE A 575 8.72 -9.20 -29.51
CA PHE A 575 10.03 -9.24 -28.92
C PHE A 575 10.74 -10.53 -29.39
N ILE A 576 11.98 -10.39 -29.82
CA ILE A 576 12.84 -11.47 -30.30
C ILE A 576 14.03 -11.52 -29.35
N ALA A 577 14.02 -12.49 -28.43
CA ALA A 577 15.11 -12.67 -27.49
C ALA A 577 16.39 -13.17 -28.18
N ASP A 578 17.53 -12.68 -27.74
CA ASP A 578 18.84 -13.16 -28.20
C ASP A 578 19.12 -14.56 -27.64
N ASP A 579 18.66 -14.84 -26.43
CA ASP A 579 18.67 -16.13 -25.77
C ASP A 579 17.30 -16.34 -25.11
N ASP A 580 16.71 -17.51 -25.27
CA ASP A 580 15.40 -17.87 -24.67
C ASP A 580 15.49 -18.07 -23.15
N GLN A 581 16.68 -18.27 -22.59
CA GLN A 581 16.84 -18.47 -21.15
C GLN A 581 16.64 -17.16 -20.39
N PRO A 582 15.65 -17.10 -19.45
CA PRO A 582 15.50 -15.94 -18.58
C PRO A 582 16.70 -15.79 -17.64
N LYS A 583 17.12 -14.56 -17.40
CA LYS A 583 18.19 -14.22 -16.46
C LYS A 583 17.59 -13.52 -15.24
N LEU A 584 18.07 -13.86 -14.04
CA LEU A 584 17.73 -13.10 -12.83
C LEU A 584 18.38 -11.71 -12.90
N PHE A 585 17.60 -10.68 -12.62
CA PHE A 585 18.10 -9.31 -12.57
C PHE A 585 18.79 -9.02 -11.23
N ASP A 586 18.22 -9.48 -10.11
CA ASP A 586 18.76 -9.27 -8.77
C ASP A 586 18.84 -10.60 -8.03
N LEU A 587 19.90 -10.83 -7.29
CA LEU A 587 20.14 -12.09 -6.58
C LEU A 587 19.75 -12.05 -5.10
N GLY A 588 19.06 -11.00 -4.64
CA GLY A 588 18.65 -10.81 -3.25
C GLY A 588 17.50 -11.69 -2.76
N ARG A 589 16.90 -12.57 -3.59
CA ARG A 589 15.79 -13.51 -3.29
C ARG A 589 14.47 -12.83 -2.94
N GLY A 590 13.77 -12.27 -3.93
CA GLY A 590 12.41 -11.79 -3.81
C GLY A 590 12.26 -10.51 -2.98
N VAL A 591 13.33 -9.75 -2.83
CA VAL A 591 13.29 -8.39 -2.27
C VAL A 591 13.12 -7.37 -3.38
N PHE A 592 13.99 -7.39 -4.40
CA PHE A 592 13.87 -6.57 -5.60
C PHE A 592 12.85 -7.20 -6.56
N THR A 593 11.73 -6.53 -6.77
CA THR A 593 10.63 -7.04 -7.62
C THR A 593 9.71 -5.90 -8.06
N GLY A 594 8.67 -6.20 -8.85
CA GLY A 594 7.69 -5.23 -9.29
C GLY A 594 8.34 -4.03 -9.99
N GLN A 595 9.30 -4.33 -10.86
CA GLN A 595 10.09 -3.32 -11.58
C GLN A 595 9.24 -2.56 -12.57
N ASN A 596 9.55 -1.28 -12.73
CA ASN A 596 9.05 -0.44 -13.80
C ASN A 596 10.15 0.57 -14.18
N GLY A 597 10.07 1.16 -15.34
CA GLY A 597 11.12 2.05 -15.79
C GLY A 597 10.68 2.95 -16.93
N TYR A 598 11.54 3.87 -17.24
CA TYR A 598 11.34 4.82 -18.33
C TYR A 598 12.66 5.24 -18.98
N CYS A 599 12.60 5.62 -20.23
CA CYS A 599 13.71 6.19 -20.93
C CYS A 599 13.58 7.71 -20.91
N PHE A 600 14.37 8.37 -20.06
CA PHE A 600 14.30 9.82 -19.89
C PHE A 600 15.18 10.53 -20.90
N LEU A 601 14.67 11.60 -21.52
CA LEU A 601 15.44 12.55 -22.31
C LEU A 601 15.74 13.77 -21.47
N THR A 602 17.00 14.20 -21.50
CA THR A 602 17.38 15.50 -20.96
C THR A 602 16.96 16.63 -21.92
N GLU A 603 16.92 17.87 -21.44
CA GLU A 603 16.69 19.02 -22.32
C GLU A 603 17.73 19.13 -23.46
N GLU A 604 18.97 18.71 -23.19
CA GLU A 604 20.04 18.65 -24.19
C GLU A 604 19.77 17.57 -25.24
N ASP A 605 19.28 16.44 -24.87
CA ASP A 605 18.88 15.33 -25.75
C ASP A 605 17.73 15.77 -26.67
N ILE A 606 16.72 16.42 -26.12
CA ILE A 606 15.58 16.97 -26.87
C ILE A 606 16.08 18.03 -27.88
N ALA A 607 16.96 18.93 -27.44
CA ALA A 607 17.55 19.96 -28.30
C ALA A 607 18.43 19.36 -29.40
N ALA A 608 19.05 18.20 -29.16
CA ALA A 608 19.80 17.44 -30.17
C ALA A 608 18.91 16.64 -31.13
N GLY A 609 17.59 16.69 -30.96
CA GLY A 609 16.62 16.02 -31.82
C GLY A 609 16.49 14.52 -31.56
N LYS A 610 16.86 14.05 -30.37
CA LYS A 610 16.64 12.68 -29.93
C LYS A 610 15.15 12.44 -29.66
N THR A 611 14.68 11.22 -29.89
CA THR A 611 13.32 10.78 -29.56
C THR A 611 13.31 10.01 -28.25
N GLU A 612 12.22 10.09 -27.52
CA GLU A 612 12.12 9.61 -26.12
C GLU A 612 12.58 8.16 -25.93
N TYR A 613 12.13 7.26 -26.75
CA TYR A 613 12.17 5.85 -26.38
C TYR A 613 13.49 5.13 -26.73
N GLU A 614 14.29 5.62 -27.65
CA GLU A 614 15.47 4.88 -28.13
C GLU A 614 16.83 5.49 -27.74
N GLN A 615 16.86 6.70 -27.23
CA GLN A 615 18.08 7.49 -27.14
C GLN A 615 18.27 8.22 -25.82
N GLY A 616 17.38 7.99 -24.89
CA GLY A 616 17.41 8.62 -23.59
C GLY A 616 18.19 7.79 -22.56
N ARG A 617 18.17 8.27 -21.34
CA ARG A 617 18.70 7.61 -20.17
C ARG A 617 17.67 6.59 -19.65
N THR A 618 18.01 5.31 -19.66
CA THR A 618 17.12 4.26 -19.18
C THR A 618 17.31 4.06 -17.69
N VAL A 619 16.25 4.34 -16.92
CA VAL A 619 16.22 4.19 -15.46
C VAL A 619 15.13 3.22 -15.08
N ILE A 620 15.46 2.30 -14.16
CA ILE A 620 14.52 1.34 -13.58
C ILE A 620 14.32 1.63 -12.11
N TYR A 621 13.08 1.45 -11.66
CA TYR A 621 12.62 1.48 -10.28
C TYR A 621 12.09 0.09 -9.91
N ALA A 622 12.21 -0.29 -8.65
CA ALA A 622 11.63 -1.51 -8.13
C ALA A 622 11.23 -1.35 -6.66
N ILE A 623 10.33 -2.17 -6.20
CA ILE A 623 10.08 -2.29 -4.76
C ILE A 623 11.19 -3.10 -4.10
N ALA A 624 11.60 -2.68 -2.92
CA ALA A 624 12.33 -3.51 -1.98
C ALA A 624 11.36 -4.03 -0.92
N GLN A 625 10.91 -5.26 -1.08
CA GLN A 625 9.92 -5.86 -0.18
C GLN A 625 10.48 -6.11 1.22
N GLY A 626 9.65 -5.88 2.25
CA GLY A 626 9.99 -6.14 3.65
C GLY A 626 9.67 -7.56 4.12
N LYS A 627 9.79 -8.57 3.27
CA LYS A 627 9.40 -9.97 3.58
C LYS A 627 10.18 -10.60 4.74
N ASP A 628 11.37 -10.14 5.00
CA ASP A 628 12.23 -10.73 6.04
C ASP A 628 11.73 -10.47 7.46
N ALA A 629 11.02 -9.36 7.69
CA ALA A 629 10.46 -9.03 9.00
C ALA A 629 9.08 -9.65 9.25
N GLY A 630 8.36 -9.98 8.17
CA GLY A 630 7.01 -10.54 8.26
C GLY A 630 5.91 -9.52 8.58
N THR A 631 4.67 -9.93 8.41
CA THR A 631 3.50 -9.05 8.52
C THR A 631 3.26 -8.52 9.93
N ALA A 632 3.53 -9.34 10.95
CA ALA A 632 3.37 -8.92 12.35
C ALA A 632 4.31 -7.78 12.72
N GLN A 633 5.54 -7.79 12.20
CA GLN A 633 6.52 -6.72 12.41
C GLN A 633 6.17 -5.47 11.63
N ASN A 634 5.65 -5.61 10.40
CA ASN A 634 5.11 -4.48 9.65
C ASN A 634 3.96 -3.80 10.39
N TYR A 635 3.05 -4.59 10.99
CA TYR A 635 1.97 -4.06 11.83
C TYR A 635 2.52 -3.26 13.01
N THR A 636 3.50 -3.83 13.75
CA THR A 636 4.13 -3.15 14.90
C THR A 636 4.88 -1.90 14.46
N ALA A 637 5.60 -1.96 13.34
CA ALA A 637 6.33 -0.82 12.78
C ALA A 637 5.38 0.26 12.21
N GLY A 638 4.17 -0.12 11.79
CA GLY A 638 3.22 0.77 11.15
C GLY A 638 3.56 1.13 9.71
N TRP A 639 4.55 0.47 9.11
CA TRP A 639 4.93 0.66 7.71
C TRP A 639 5.45 -0.64 7.07
N ALA A 640 5.41 -0.71 5.75
CA ALA A 640 5.98 -1.82 4.99
C ALA A 640 6.46 -1.37 3.62
N HIS A 641 7.61 -1.91 3.24
CA HIS A 641 8.27 -1.74 1.95
C HIS A 641 8.86 -0.33 1.72
N ASN A 642 9.70 -0.23 0.71
CA ASN A 642 10.28 1.00 0.16
C ASN A 642 10.73 0.72 -1.28
N PHE A 643 11.13 1.73 -2.03
CA PHE A 643 11.80 1.53 -3.31
C PHE A 643 13.23 1.03 -3.09
N ALA A 644 13.73 0.23 -4.00
CA ALA A 644 15.16 0.09 -4.22
C ALA A 644 15.72 1.42 -4.77
N ILE A 645 17.04 1.62 -4.69
CA ILE A 645 17.67 2.77 -5.34
C ILE A 645 17.43 2.68 -6.85
N PRO A 646 17.01 3.78 -7.51
CA PRO A 646 16.86 3.79 -8.95
C PRO A 646 18.17 3.43 -9.65
N LEU A 647 18.09 2.56 -10.66
CA LEU A 647 19.25 2.08 -11.39
C LEU A 647 19.24 2.60 -12.82
N GLU A 648 20.37 3.13 -13.26
CA GLU A 648 20.62 3.42 -14.66
C GLU A 648 21.14 2.18 -15.37
N LEU A 649 20.61 1.89 -16.56
CA LEU A 649 20.91 0.68 -17.30
C LEU A 649 21.62 0.98 -18.61
N TRP A 650 22.63 0.17 -18.93
CA TRP A 650 23.30 0.15 -20.22
C TRP A 650 23.47 -1.28 -20.72
N LEU A 651 23.72 -1.39 -22.01
CA LEU A 651 24.17 -2.59 -22.67
C LEU A 651 25.70 -2.69 -22.55
N SER A 652 26.22 -3.88 -22.24
CA SER A 652 27.67 -4.11 -22.34
C SER A 652 28.19 -3.90 -23.77
N ASP A 653 29.49 -3.59 -23.94
CA ASP A 653 30.09 -3.31 -25.27
C ASP A 653 29.93 -4.47 -26.26
N ASP A 654 29.86 -5.72 -25.77
CA ASP A 654 29.63 -6.93 -26.58
C ASP A 654 28.14 -7.24 -26.80
N GLY A 655 27.25 -6.48 -26.20
CA GLY A 655 25.79 -6.60 -26.34
C GLY A 655 25.16 -7.81 -25.67
N THR A 656 25.81 -8.43 -24.66
CA THR A 656 25.38 -9.69 -24.08
C THR A 656 24.88 -9.56 -22.61
N GLU A 657 25.31 -8.48 -21.90
CA GLU A 657 24.97 -8.26 -20.50
C GLU A 657 24.32 -6.88 -20.28
N VAL A 658 23.55 -6.77 -19.22
CA VAL A 658 23.00 -5.50 -18.74
C VAL A 658 23.94 -4.95 -17.66
N ILE A 659 24.47 -3.76 -17.90
CA ILE A 659 25.19 -2.98 -16.91
C ILE A 659 24.16 -2.18 -16.12
N ARG A 660 24.24 -2.21 -14.79
CA ARG A 660 23.36 -1.51 -13.85
C ARG A 660 24.17 -0.81 -12.78
N GLU A 661 23.89 0.43 -12.57
CA GLU A 661 24.57 1.25 -11.58
C GLU A 661 23.51 2.10 -10.82
N PRO A 662 23.65 2.33 -9.51
CA PRO A 662 22.88 3.37 -8.83
C PRO A 662 23.00 4.68 -9.58
N ILE A 663 21.90 5.42 -9.70
CA ILE A 663 21.93 6.71 -10.38
C ILE A 663 22.96 7.65 -9.74
N LYS A 664 23.65 8.43 -10.56
CA LYS A 664 24.73 9.32 -10.10
C LYS A 664 24.27 10.39 -9.10
N GLU A 665 23.01 10.77 -9.15
CA GLU A 665 22.39 11.75 -8.25
C GLU A 665 22.46 11.32 -6.78
N LEU A 666 22.58 10.03 -6.50
CA LEU A 666 22.79 9.49 -5.16
C LEU A 666 24.05 10.06 -4.49
N GLU A 667 25.07 10.43 -5.29
CA GLU A 667 26.31 11.02 -4.76
C GLU A 667 26.08 12.35 -4.03
N SER A 668 24.96 13.04 -4.30
CA SER A 668 24.58 14.28 -3.61
C SER A 668 24.34 14.08 -2.11
N LEU A 669 24.07 12.83 -1.68
CA LEU A 669 23.86 12.48 -0.29
C LEU A 669 25.15 12.14 0.48
N ARG A 670 26.32 12.17 -0.15
CA ARG A 670 27.60 11.94 0.53
C ARG A 670 27.95 13.15 1.40
N GLU A 671 27.82 12.99 2.71
CA GLU A 671 28.13 14.06 3.68
C GLU A 671 29.60 14.12 4.07
N GLU A 672 30.23 12.95 4.25
CA GLU A 672 31.59 12.83 4.77
C GLU A 672 32.31 11.62 4.14
N THR A 673 33.54 11.79 3.74
CA THR A 673 34.46 10.68 3.44
C THR A 673 35.09 10.18 4.72
N LEU A 674 34.59 9.05 5.24
CA LEU A 674 35.09 8.47 6.50
C LEU A 674 36.45 7.79 6.33
N TYR A 675 36.68 7.22 5.16
CA TYR A 675 37.95 6.58 4.78
C TYR A 675 38.11 6.60 3.26
N SER A 676 39.34 6.71 2.80
CA SER A 676 39.67 6.56 1.40
C SER A 676 41.08 6.07 1.21
N TYR A 677 41.25 5.05 0.40
CA TYR A 677 42.52 4.49 -0.03
C TYR A 677 42.46 4.15 -1.52
N SER A 678 43.56 4.47 -2.23
CA SER A 678 43.80 4.01 -3.59
C SER A 678 45.34 3.78 -3.75
N GLY A 679 45.78 2.61 -4.24
CA GLY A 679 47.18 2.28 -4.33
C GLY A 679 47.49 0.85 -4.78
N GLU A 680 48.67 0.35 -4.46
CA GLU A 680 49.16 -0.97 -4.92
C GLU A 680 48.42 -2.17 -4.25
N GLY A 681 47.60 -1.90 -3.25
CA GLY A 681 46.72 -2.90 -2.56
C GLY A 681 47.12 -3.09 -1.09
N LYS A 682 46.13 -2.92 -0.21
CA LYS A 682 46.23 -3.23 1.22
C LYS A 682 45.58 -4.58 1.52
N SER A 683 46.17 -5.33 2.42
CA SER A 683 45.63 -6.58 2.97
C SER A 683 44.44 -6.31 3.89
N ALA A 684 43.69 -7.36 4.24
CA ALA A 684 42.59 -7.28 5.17
C ALA A 684 42.98 -6.73 6.53
N ASP A 685 44.14 -7.14 7.05
CA ASP A 685 44.64 -6.67 8.36
C ASP A 685 44.98 -5.17 8.33
N GLU A 686 45.59 -4.68 7.24
CA GLU A 686 45.89 -3.26 7.08
C GLU A 686 44.60 -2.43 7.00
N ILE A 687 43.64 -2.85 6.20
CA ILE A 687 42.33 -2.17 6.10
C ILE A 687 41.65 -2.16 7.49
N ASN A 688 41.51 -3.32 8.15
CA ASN A 688 40.86 -3.41 9.46
C ASN A 688 41.49 -2.49 10.51
N SER A 689 42.83 -2.34 10.49
CA SER A 689 43.50 -1.46 11.44
C SER A 689 43.14 0.03 11.23
N GLU A 690 42.74 0.42 10.02
CA GLU A 690 42.45 1.81 9.65
C GLU A 690 40.97 2.14 9.73
N ILE A 691 40.07 1.14 9.57
CA ILE A 691 38.62 1.33 9.62
C ILE A 691 37.99 0.93 10.97
N SER A 692 38.78 0.51 11.96
CA SER A 692 38.30 -0.03 13.24
C SER A 692 37.33 0.87 14.01
N ASP A 693 37.42 2.17 13.82
CA ASP A 693 36.61 3.18 14.50
C ASP A 693 35.42 3.67 13.61
N ILE A 694 35.32 3.16 12.37
CA ILE A 694 34.25 3.55 11.46
C ILE A 694 32.98 2.82 11.84
N ARG A 695 31.93 3.59 12.06
CA ARG A 695 30.60 3.11 12.38
C ARG A 695 29.54 3.83 11.57
N GLY A 696 28.46 3.14 11.28
CA GLY A 696 27.29 3.73 10.66
C GLY A 696 26.32 2.69 10.09
N ASP A 697 25.09 3.11 10.00
CA ASP A 697 24.00 2.36 9.40
C ASP A 697 23.44 3.04 8.13
N MET A 698 24.06 4.14 7.71
CA MET A 698 23.82 4.85 6.45
C MET A 698 25.16 5.11 5.77
N LEU A 699 25.59 4.18 4.94
CA LEU A 699 26.93 4.20 4.34
C LEU A 699 26.91 3.83 2.87
N GLU A 700 27.81 4.42 2.10
CA GLU A 700 28.23 3.91 0.80
C GLU A 700 29.68 3.43 0.88
N ILE A 701 29.94 2.20 0.44
CA ILE A 701 31.29 1.63 0.37
C ILE A 701 31.60 1.33 -1.10
N ARG A 702 32.75 1.81 -1.56
CA ARG A 702 33.31 1.47 -2.88
C ARG A 702 34.63 0.77 -2.71
N ALA A 703 34.79 -0.37 -3.36
CA ALA A 703 36.03 -1.14 -3.27
C ALA A 703 36.40 -1.79 -4.58
N THR A 704 37.70 -1.83 -4.87
CA THR A 704 38.29 -2.72 -5.88
C THR A 704 39.05 -3.81 -5.17
N ILE A 705 38.62 -5.05 -5.31
CA ILE A 705 39.10 -6.24 -4.63
C ILE A 705 39.93 -7.07 -5.60
N VAL A 706 41.17 -7.45 -5.20
CA VAL A 706 42.00 -8.38 -5.94
C VAL A 706 42.24 -9.62 -5.08
N LEU A 707 42.04 -10.80 -5.66
CA LEU A 707 42.23 -12.11 -5.04
C LEU A 707 43.41 -12.85 -5.68
N ASP A 708 44.30 -13.39 -4.85
CA ASP A 708 45.42 -14.26 -5.27
C ASP A 708 45.44 -15.53 -4.40
N PRO A 709 44.42 -16.43 -4.56
CA PRO A 709 44.23 -17.55 -3.66
C PRO A 709 45.34 -18.58 -3.78
N THR A 710 45.89 -18.98 -2.65
CA THR A 710 46.93 -20.06 -2.55
C THR A 710 46.30 -21.43 -2.30
N ASN A 711 45.00 -21.50 -1.99
CA ASN A 711 44.23 -22.67 -1.69
C ASN A 711 42.96 -22.68 -2.59
N PRO A 712 42.56 -23.79 -3.20
CA PRO A 712 41.27 -23.88 -3.91
C PRO A 712 40.06 -23.61 -3.01
N ASP A 713 40.16 -23.83 -1.72
CA ASP A 713 39.16 -23.50 -0.69
C ASP A 713 39.49 -22.14 -0.08
N TYR A 714 38.94 -21.09 -0.64
CA TYR A 714 39.15 -19.73 -0.16
C TYR A 714 37.83 -18.95 -0.05
N SER A 715 37.79 -17.99 0.83
CA SER A 715 36.75 -16.96 0.88
C SER A 715 37.34 -15.66 1.48
N ALA A 716 36.90 -14.55 0.96
CA ALA A 716 37.24 -13.24 1.48
C ALA A 716 36.07 -12.28 1.27
N GLY A 717 36.11 -11.12 1.92
CA GLY A 717 35.04 -10.18 1.67
C GLY A 717 34.92 -9.03 2.66
N ILE A 718 33.78 -8.38 2.62
CA ILE A 718 33.43 -7.21 3.43
C ILE A 718 32.30 -7.61 4.38
N CYS A 719 32.46 -7.28 5.64
CA CYS A 719 31.48 -7.50 6.69
C CYS A 719 30.86 -6.16 7.07
N VAL A 720 29.52 -6.07 7.01
CA VAL A 720 28.76 -4.86 7.33
C VAL A 720 27.73 -5.14 8.41
N ARG A 721 27.22 -4.10 9.04
CA ARG A 721 26.28 -4.22 10.16
C ARG A 721 26.79 -5.23 11.18
N TYR A 722 28.07 -5.13 11.47
CA TYR A 722 28.83 -6.03 12.31
C TYR A 722 28.85 -5.55 13.76
N ASN A 723 28.69 -6.49 14.69
CA ASN A 723 28.91 -6.25 16.10
C ASN A 723 30.11 -7.09 16.57
N PRO A 724 31.25 -6.50 16.96
CA PRO A 724 32.40 -7.25 17.44
C PRO A 724 32.15 -7.94 18.79
N ASN A 725 31.12 -7.52 19.53
CA ASN A 725 30.75 -8.13 20.80
C ASN A 725 29.86 -9.36 20.53
N THR A 726 30.11 -10.43 21.25
CA THR A 726 29.29 -11.63 21.19
C THR A 726 28.31 -11.65 22.34
N VAL A 727 27.05 -11.94 22.07
CA VAL A 727 26.04 -12.20 23.09
C VAL A 727 25.66 -13.68 23.03
N ASP A 728 25.80 -14.37 24.16
CA ASP A 728 25.59 -15.84 24.25
C ASP A 728 26.40 -16.64 23.20
N GLY A 729 27.60 -16.19 22.88
CA GLY A 729 28.46 -16.80 21.87
C GLY A 729 28.04 -16.58 20.41
N LYS A 730 27.10 -15.66 20.15
CA LYS A 730 26.65 -15.27 18.82
C LYS A 730 27.06 -13.86 18.49
N THR A 731 27.39 -13.63 17.24
CA THR A 731 27.81 -12.32 16.69
C THR A 731 26.84 -11.94 15.59
N GLU A 732 26.38 -10.68 15.59
CA GLU A 732 25.63 -10.16 14.44
C GLU A 732 26.58 -9.66 13.36
N LYS A 733 26.35 -10.08 12.13
CA LYS A 733 27.11 -9.64 10.94
C LYS A 733 26.39 -10.02 9.65
N THR A 734 26.61 -9.21 8.64
CA THR A 734 26.26 -9.53 7.25
C THR A 734 27.52 -9.50 6.42
N GLU A 735 27.76 -10.54 5.63
CA GLU A 735 29.01 -10.70 4.87
C GLU A 735 28.74 -10.71 3.38
N ILE A 736 29.47 -9.88 2.62
CA ILE A 736 29.58 -9.96 1.17
C ILE A 736 30.77 -10.85 0.89
N ILE A 737 30.56 -12.04 0.37
CA ILE A 737 31.55 -13.10 0.25
C ILE A 737 31.99 -13.31 -1.20
N PHE A 738 33.27 -13.35 -1.44
CA PHE A 738 33.94 -13.71 -2.68
C PHE A 738 34.72 -15.01 -2.46
N SER A 739 34.45 -16.04 -3.28
CA SER A 739 35.04 -17.36 -3.10
C SER A 739 35.24 -18.11 -4.41
N ASN A 740 35.75 -19.33 -4.31
CA ASN A 740 35.81 -20.29 -5.43
C ASN A 740 34.43 -20.73 -5.97
N ASN A 741 33.36 -20.44 -5.27
CA ASN A 741 31.98 -20.74 -5.71
C ASN A 741 31.28 -19.54 -6.34
N GLY A 742 31.89 -18.34 -6.25
CA GLY A 742 31.30 -17.09 -6.72
C GLY A 742 31.09 -16.07 -5.60
N VAL A 743 30.11 -15.18 -5.80
CA VAL A 743 29.78 -14.07 -4.93
C VAL A 743 28.36 -14.22 -4.38
N TRP A 744 28.14 -13.95 -3.11
CA TRP A 744 26.83 -13.86 -2.47
C TRP A 744 26.82 -13.01 -1.21
N VAL A 745 25.64 -12.65 -0.74
CA VAL A 745 25.42 -11.97 0.55
C VAL A 745 24.99 -13.01 1.57
N GLU A 746 25.80 -13.19 2.61
CA GLU A 746 25.55 -14.15 3.70
C GLU A 746 24.84 -13.45 4.87
N ARG A 747 23.63 -13.91 5.18
CA ARG A 747 22.77 -13.29 6.21
C ARG A 747 22.43 -14.21 7.39
N ASN A 748 22.98 -15.41 7.48
CA ASN A 748 22.66 -16.35 8.56
C ASN A 748 22.90 -15.78 9.96
N GLN A 749 23.79 -14.79 10.07
CA GLN A 749 24.11 -14.08 11.32
C GLN A 749 23.73 -12.58 11.27
N SER A 750 22.92 -12.13 10.31
CA SER A 750 22.56 -10.71 10.16
C SER A 750 21.65 -10.18 11.26
N SER A 751 21.04 -11.06 12.06
CA SER A 751 20.13 -10.71 13.15
C SER A 751 20.11 -11.80 14.22
N LEU A 752 19.97 -11.41 15.47
CA LEU A 752 19.66 -12.28 16.58
C LEU A 752 18.17 -12.26 16.96
N LEU A 753 17.32 -11.61 16.18
CA LEU A 753 15.86 -11.66 16.30
C LEU A 753 15.35 -12.99 15.74
N ASP A 754 14.45 -13.66 16.46
CA ASP A 754 14.02 -15.01 16.12
C ASP A 754 13.08 -15.08 14.91
N TYR A 755 12.36 -13.98 14.62
CA TYR A 755 11.36 -13.88 13.57
C TYR A 755 11.90 -13.41 12.20
N VAL A 756 13.19 -13.01 12.13
CA VAL A 756 13.78 -12.50 10.90
C VAL A 756 14.22 -13.65 10.00
N ASN A 757 13.84 -13.59 8.72
CA ASN A 757 14.38 -14.49 7.72
C ASN A 757 15.84 -14.11 7.40
N ARG A 758 16.76 -15.05 7.57
CA ARG A 758 18.21 -14.86 7.42
C ARG A 758 18.80 -15.67 6.29
N GLN A 759 17.97 -16.14 5.35
CA GLN A 759 18.48 -16.87 4.22
C GLN A 759 19.46 -16.05 3.39
N PRO A 760 20.60 -16.63 2.98
CA PRO A 760 21.54 -15.93 2.10
C PRO A 760 20.90 -15.63 0.73
N SER A 761 21.48 -14.67 0.02
CA SER A 761 21.14 -14.40 -1.37
C SER A 761 21.44 -15.59 -2.28
N TYR A 762 20.95 -15.55 -3.53
CA TYR A 762 21.46 -16.45 -4.55
C TYR A 762 22.94 -16.18 -4.80
N THR A 763 23.65 -17.20 -5.26
CA THR A 763 25.07 -17.10 -5.57
C THR A 763 25.28 -16.75 -7.05
N TRP A 764 26.02 -15.66 -7.29
CA TRP A 764 26.53 -15.37 -8.61
C TRP A 764 27.78 -16.22 -8.89
N GLY A 765 27.65 -17.24 -9.71
CA GLY A 765 28.69 -18.25 -9.97
C GLY A 765 29.87 -17.77 -10.81
N ASN A 766 29.98 -16.48 -11.14
CA ASN A 766 31.09 -15.93 -11.91
C ASN A 766 32.31 -15.68 -11.03
N VAL A 767 33.29 -16.57 -11.12
CA VAL A 767 34.52 -16.50 -10.32
C VAL A 767 35.59 -15.71 -11.08
N LYS A 768 36.05 -14.62 -10.47
CA LYS A 768 37.08 -13.72 -11.00
C LYS A 768 38.19 -13.52 -9.95
N THR A 769 39.29 -12.93 -10.38
CA THR A 769 40.37 -12.51 -9.49
C THR A 769 40.32 -11.04 -9.11
N GLU A 770 39.49 -10.25 -9.78
CA GLU A 770 39.29 -8.83 -9.53
C GLU A 770 37.82 -8.50 -9.62
N TYR A 771 37.34 -7.67 -8.66
CA TYR A 771 35.94 -7.25 -8.58
C TYR A 771 35.87 -5.77 -8.20
N GLU A 772 35.01 -5.03 -8.88
CA GLU A 772 34.54 -3.70 -8.46
C GLU A 772 33.25 -3.86 -7.68
N VAL A 773 33.17 -3.24 -6.49
CA VAL A 773 32.04 -3.42 -5.57
C VAL A 773 31.53 -2.08 -5.07
N ILE A 774 30.21 -1.90 -5.14
CA ILE A 774 29.49 -0.82 -4.46
C ILE A 774 28.55 -1.45 -3.44
N ILE A 775 28.57 -0.96 -2.22
CA ILE A 775 27.67 -1.41 -1.13
C ILE A 775 26.94 -0.19 -0.60
N LEU A 776 25.63 -0.23 -0.60
CA LEU A 776 24.76 0.79 -0.03
C LEU A 776 24.08 0.20 1.21
N ILE A 777 24.20 0.89 2.33
CA ILE A 777 23.58 0.54 3.60
C ILE A 777 22.68 1.68 4.02
N ASP A 778 21.39 1.42 4.17
CA ASP A 778 20.43 2.37 4.68
C ASP A 778 19.54 1.68 5.72
N ARG A 779 20.02 1.63 6.94
CA ARG A 779 19.38 1.00 8.10
C ARG A 779 19.02 -0.46 7.87
N SER A 780 17.78 -0.78 7.52
CA SER A 780 17.37 -2.15 7.19
C SER A 780 17.68 -2.56 5.75
N MET A 781 18.04 -1.61 4.88
CA MET A 781 18.36 -1.90 3.48
C MET A 781 19.84 -2.17 3.29
N LEU A 782 20.12 -3.15 2.44
CA LEU A 782 21.44 -3.45 1.93
C LEU A 782 21.35 -3.74 0.43
N GLU A 783 22.05 -2.96 -0.36
CA GLU A 783 22.21 -3.19 -1.79
C GLU A 783 23.69 -3.34 -2.11
N VAL A 784 24.03 -4.37 -2.89
CA VAL A 784 25.40 -4.66 -3.32
C VAL A 784 25.44 -4.80 -4.81
N TYR A 785 26.35 -4.09 -5.46
CA TYR A 785 26.59 -4.12 -6.90
C TYR A 785 27.99 -4.62 -7.16
N VAL A 786 28.13 -5.58 -8.07
CA VAL A 786 29.41 -6.19 -8.40
C VAL A 786 29.66 -6.07 -9.89
N ASP A 787 30.77 -5.43 -10.26
CA ASP A 787 31.22 -5.19 -11.64
C ASP A 787 30.19 -4.46 -12.52
N GLY A 788 29.17 -3.83 -11.93
CA GLY A 788 28.03 -3.25 -12.65
C GLY A 788 27.12 -4.28 -13.33
N VAL A 789 27.44 -5.58 -13.29
CA VAL A 789 26.65 -6.61 -14.00
C VAL A 789 25.74 -7.43 -13.08
N MET A 790 25.93 -7.34 -11.76
CA MET A 790 25.14 -8.08 -10.80
C MET A 790 24.77 -7.23 -9.58
N SER A 791 23.56 -7.43 -9.07
CA SER A 791 23.06 -6.79 -7.86
C SER A 791 22.50 -7.80 -6.88
N PHE A 792 22.53 -7.42 -5.60
CA PHE A 792 21.95 -8.14 -4.46
C PHE A 792 21.21 -7.12 -3.59
N THR A 793 19.92 -7.03 -3.73
CA THR A 793 19.06 -6.19 -2.90
C THR A 793 18.46 -7.03 -1.79
N THR A 794 18.69 -6.66 -0.54
CA THR A 794 18.21 -7.45 0.60
C THR A 794 17.92 -6.57 1.82
N ARG A 795 17.33 -7.21 2.85
CA ARG A 795 17.04 -6.58 4.13
C ARG A 795 17.83 -7.19 5.25
N ILE A 796 18.25 -6.36 6.18
CA ILE A 796 19.01 -6.72 7.38
C ILE A 796 18.39 -6.02 8.59
N TYR A 797 18.12 -6.80 9.65
CA TYR A 797 17.46 -6.31 10.87
C TYR A 797 18.29 -6.67 12.11
N PRO A 798 19.45 -6.04 12.33
CA PRO A 798 20.25 -6.31 13.52
C PRO A 798 19.44 -6.05 14.79
N LYS A 799 19.54 -6.96 15.76
CA LYS A 799 18.87 -6.81 17.05
C LYS A 799 19.46 -5.64 17.85
N TYR A 800 20.77 -5.46 17.80
CA TYR A 800 21.46 -4.44 18.58
C TYR A 800 21.75 -3.18 17.80
N GLY A 801 21.58 -2.01 18.43
CA GLY A 801 21.82 -0.71 17.82
C GLY A 801 23.30 -0.47 17.49
N ASP A 802 24.21 -1.13 18.21
CA ASP A 802 25.66 -1.07 17.98
C ASP A 802 26.20 -2.12 16.99
N SER A 803 25.31 -2.82 16.27
CA SER A 803 25.66 -3.63 15.11
C SER A 803 25.82 -2.73 13.89
N ASP A 804 26.82 -1.84 13.90
CA ASP A 804 27.05 -0.81 12.89
C ASP A 804 28.53 -0.67 12.50
N TYR A 805 29.39 -1.62 12.91
CA TYR A 805 30.80 -1.68 12.51
C TYR A 805 30.97 -2.22 11.09
N LEU A 806 32.15 -1.94 10.54
CA LEU A 806 32.69 -2.52 9.31
C LEU A 806 33.90 -3.37 9.60
N ALA A 807 34.08 -4.43 8.85
CA ALA A 807 35.30 -5.21 8.84
C ALA A 807 35.53 -5.85 7.46
N VAL A 808 36.75 -6.27 7.17
CA VAL A 808 37.08 -7.11 6.04
C VAL A 808 37.70 -8.41 6.52
N PHE A 809 37.55 -9.48 5.75
CA PHE A 809 38.08 -10.78 6.17
C PHE A 809 38.78 -11.50 5.01
N ASP A 810 39.73 -12.38 5.35
CA ASP A 810 40.51 -13.19 4.44
C ASP A 810 40.68 -14.62 4.99
N ASN A 811 40.18 -15.58 4.23
CA ASN A 811 40.38 -17.01 4.46
C ASN A 811 41.08 -17.61 3.25
N ASN A 812 42.42 -17.55 3.22
CA ASN A 812 43.27 -18.11 2.17
C ASN A 812 43.09 -17.47 0.77
N ALA A 813 42.45 -16.33 0.65
CA ALA A 813 42.21 -15.64 -0.62
C ALA A 813 43.34 -14.67 -0.98
N ASN A 814 44.21 -14.31 -0.03
CA ASN A 814 45.21 -13.25 -0.15
C ASN A 814 44.60 -11.96 -0.72
N ILE A 815 43.44 -11.58 -0.14
CA ILE A 815 42.70 -10.40 -0.59
C ILE A 815 43.54 -9.13 -0.47
N LYS A 816 43.48 -8.31 -1.49
CA LYS A 816 43.99 -6.94 -1.50
C LYS A 816 42.92 -5.98 -1.97
N PHE A 817 42.89 -4.82 -1.35
CA PHE A 817 42.06 -3.71 -1.74
C PHE A 817 42.95 -2.67 -2.43
N THR A 818 42.78 -2.52 -3.75
CA THR A 818 43.49 -1.48 -4.52
C THR A 818 42.77 -0.15 -4.41
N GLU A 819 41.47 -0.18 -4.19
CA GLU A 819 40.62 0.96 -3.81
C GLU A 819 39.68 0.54 -2.67
N PHE A 820 39.52 1.43 -1.68
CA PHE A 820 38.53 1.24 -0.61
C PHE A 820 38.11 2.61 -0.08
N THR A 821 36.87 3.00 -0.30
CA THR A 821 36.34 4.29 0.14
C THR A 821 35.02 4.08 0.86
N VAL A 822 34.86 4.76 1.98
CA VAL A 822 33.63 4.74 2.81
C VAL A 822 33.11 6.16 2.93
N TYR A 823 31.87 6.37 2.52
CA TYR A 823 31.13 7.61 2.69
C TYR A 823 30.04 7.45 3.75
N ARG A 824 29.84 8.46 4.57
CA ARG A 824 28.62 8.66 5.33
C ARG A 824 27.57 9.25 4.42
N MET A 825 26.40 8.64 4.42
CA MET A 825 25.26 9.10 3.62
C MET A 825 24.32 9.93 4.49
N GLY A 826 23.78 11.00 3.91
CA GLY A 826 22.73 11.82 4.49
C GLY A 826 21.34 11.28 4.19
N SER A 827 20.32 11.90 4.78
CA SER A 827 18.93 11.62 4.48
C SER A 827 18.50 12.32 3.18
N ALA A 828 17.70 11.64 2.38
CA ALA A 828 17.03 12.21 1.19
C ALA A 828 15.75 12.99 1.56
N TYR A 829 15.36 13.00 2.83
CA TYR A 829 14.13 13.61 3.29
C TYR A 829 14.39 14.91 4.06
N SER A 830 13.52 15.91 3.85
CA SER A 830 13.48 17.11 4.68
C SER A 830 12.64 16.83 5.94
N ASP A 831 12.86 17.62 6.99
CA ASP A 831 12.11 17.54 8.26
C ASP A 831 10.60 17.72 8.13
N THR A 832 10.13 18.19 6.98
CA THR A 832 8.72 18.48 6.72
C THR A 832 7.98 17.35 5.97
N VAL A 833 8.71 16.38 5.41
CA VAL A 833 8.14 15.35 4.52
C VAL A 833 8.19 13.96 5.14
N THR A 834 9.33 13.63 5.71
CA THR A 834 9.51 12.43 6.54
C THR A 834 10.43 12.85 7.66
N PRO A 835 10.19 12.43 8.90
CA PRO A 835 11.09 12.81 9.97
C PRO A 835 12.49 12.48 9.56
N ALA A 836 13.36 13.47 9.62
CA ALA A 836 14.77 13.26 9.47
C ALA A 836 15.21 12.19 10.48
N TYR A 837 16.26 11.48 10.14
CA TYR A 837 16.85 10.55 11.08
C TYR A 837 17.36 11.31 12.31
N TYR A 838 16.84 10.98 13.44
CA TYR A 838 17.17 11.60 14.70
C TYR A 838 18.28 10.82 15.42
N GLY A 839 19.47 10.82 14.82
CA GLY A 839 20.68 10.46 15.51
C GLY A 839 20.66 9.09 16.20
N ASN A 840 21.72 8.77 16.87
CA ASN A 840 21.90 7.53 17.63
C ASN A 840 20.69 7.24 18.51
N VAL A 841 19.85 6.34 18.08
CA VAL A 841 18.98 5.59 18.97
C VAL A 841 19.98 4.92 19.91
N GLY A 842 20.07 5.40 21.12
CA GLY A 842 21.06 4.94 22.08
C GLY A 842 21.00 3.42 22.18
N ASN A 843 22.11 2.82 22.51
CA ASN A 843 22.22 1.37 22.72
C ASN A 843 20.95 0.86 23.41
N LEU A 844 20.10 0.17 22.67
CA LEU A 844 18.92 -0.51 23.20
C LEU A 844 19.32 -1.91 23.70
N GLY A 845 20.55 -2.04 24.18
CA GLY A 845 21.12 -3.29 24.58
C GLY A 845 21.46 -3.40 26.08
N ASP A 846 21.00 -2.46 26.89
CA ASP A 846 21.15 -2.56 28.35
C ASP A 846 19.88 -3.04 29.02
#